data_d219ed19fae118c658e7aab719043019
#
_entry.id   d219ed19fae118c658e7aab719043019
#
_cell.length_a   1.000
_cell.length_b   1.000
_cell.length_c   1.000
_cell.angle_alpha   90.00
_cell.angle_beta   90.00
_cell.angle_gamma   90.00
#
_symmetry.space_group_name_H-M   'P 1'
#
loop_
_entity.id
_entity.type
_entity.pdbx_description
1 polymer ?
#
loop_
_entity_poly.entity_id
_entity_poly.type
_entity_poly.pdbx_seq_one_letter_code
_entity_poly.pdbx_strand_id
1 'polypeptide(L)'
;MARYLVIVESPTKVKTIKKFLGSNYVVMASNGHVRDLPKSQMGVDLEHDFEPKYITIRGKGEILAGLRKEVKKADKIYLATDPDREGEAISWHLMKALKLEGKKVYRISFNEITKSAVKASLKNARDIDMDLVDAQQARRVLDRIVGYKISPVLWAKVKRGLSAGRVQSVALRIIADREDEIAAFIPEEYWSLDANFKVKGEKKPLTAKFYGTKDEKITIHNEEELHKILADLEDAEYEVVDVKRGERSKKAPLPFTTSTLQQEASKALNFATSKTMRIAQQLYEGVDIKGSGTVGLITYLRTDSTRISEEADANARAYVGKAYGEEYVAETASEQKQKNDGKNIQDAHEAIRPSDVTRVPAEIKESLTRDQFRLYQLIWKRFVASRMQPAKYETTSVKIGADDYRFTVSASKIIFEGFRLAYVESDEEKQSGNVMVNSIDKDSELMKESFDYKQHFTQPPAHYTEASLVKTLEELGIGRPSTYAPTISTIITRRYVAKENKNLYMTELGEVVNNIMKQSFASIVDVNFTAYMEGLLDMIAEGKVEWKSVISNFYPDLKEAVEKAEKELETVKIEDEVTDVVCEECGRNMVIKYGPHGKFLACPGFPECRNTKPYLEKIGVACPKCGKDIVLRKTKKGRRYYGCEDNPECEFMSWQKPSSKKCPECGGYMVEKGNKFTLDRKSTRLNSSHVALSRMPSSA
;
A
#
# COMPACT_ATOMS: atom_id res chain seq x y z
N MET A 1 37.01 16.18 -31.35
CA MET A 1 36.75 15.62 -29.99
C MET A 1 35.72 14.53 -30.12
N ALA A 2 35.93 13.41 -29.44
CA ALA A 2 34.94 12.30 -29.43
C ALA A 2 33.61 12.80 -28.86
N ARG A 3 32.48 12.40 -29.49
CA ARG A 3 31.13 12.78 -29.11
C ARG A 3 30.36 11.56 -28.64
N TYR A 4 29.79 11.65 -27.47
CA TYR A 4 29.06 10.55 -26.82
C TYR A 4 27.57 10.86 -26.70
N LEU A 5 26.71 9.91 -27.03
CA LEU A 5 25.27 10.02 -26.84
C LEU A 5 24.84 9.15 -25.65
N VAL A 6 24.16 9.74 -24.69
CA VAL A 6 23.54 9.02 -23.56
C VAL A 6 22.03 9.09 -23.73
N ILE A 7 21.35 7.94 -23.80
CA ILE A 7 19.91 7.86 -23.93
C ILE A 7 19.32 7.37 -22.61
N VAL A 8 18.46 8.18 -22.00
CA VAL A 8 17.75 7.91 -20.75
C VAL A 8 16.23 7.76 -20.99
N GLU A 9 15.47 7.35 -20.00
CA GLU A 9 14.03 7.13 -20.13
C GLU A 9 13.20 8.41 -20.05
N SER A 10 13.61 9.39 -19.23
CA SER A 10 12.78 10.55 -18.93
C SER A 10 13.51 11.87 -19.11
N PRO A 11 12.77 12.97 -19.45
CA PRO A 11 13.33 14.31 -19.54
C PRO A 11 13.93 14.82 -18.22
N THR A 12 13.42 14.37 -17.08
CA THR A 12 13.97 14.73 -15.76
C THR A 12 15.37 14.16 -15.60
N LYS A 13 15.58 12.89 -15.94
CA LYS A 13 16.92 12.28 -15.93
C LYS A 13 17.91 13.01 -16.86
N VAL A 14 17.46 13.53 -18.00
CA VAL A 14 18.31 14.35 -18.87
C VAL A 14 18.88 15.54 -18.11
N LYS A 15 18.02 16.29 -17.39
CA LYS A 15 18.44 17.46 -16.60
C LYS A 15 19.42 17.08 -15.51
N THR A 16 19.14 15.98 -14.79
CA THR A 16 19.95 15.53 -13.66
C THR A 16 21.32 15.02 -14.12
N ILE A 17 21.37 14.14 -15.14
CA ILE A 17 22.59 13.48 -15.58
C ILE A 17 23.52 14.42 -16.39
N LYS A 18 22.94 15.32 -17.20
CA LYS A 18 23.72 16.26 -18.01
C LYS A 18 24.71 17.10 -17.21
N LYS A 19 24.38 17.43 -15.96
CA LYS A 19 25.25 18.18 -15.05
C LYS A 19 26.52 17.41 -14.64
N PHE A 20 26.46 16.09 -14.63
CA PHE A 20 27.52 15.23 -14.15
C PHE A 20 28.52 14.87 -15.27
N LEU A 21 28.08 15.07 -16.51
CA LEU A 21 28.82 14.73 -17.73
C LEU A 21 29.45 15.98 -18.37
N GLY A 22 30.59 15.81 -19.05
CA GLY A 22 31.27 16.87 -19.73
C GLY A 22 30.57 17.29 -21.03
N SER A 23 31.12 18.34 -21.69
CA SER A 23 30.60 18.91 -22.94
C SER A 23 30.57 17.93 -24.12
N ASN A 24 31.37 16.86 -24.06
CA ASN A 24 31.42 15.80 -25.09
C ASN A 24 30.18 14.89 -25.07
N TYR A 25 29.35 14.95 -24.02
CA TYR A 25 28.17 14.12 -23.86
C TYR A 25 26.92 14.88 -24.26
N VAL A 26 26.13 14.27 -25.13
CA VAL A 26 24.75 14.67 -25.44
C VAL A 26 23.83 13.72 -24.71
N VAL A 27 22.93 14.22 -23.86
CA VAL A 27 21.97 13.42 -23.14
C VAL A 27 20.58 13.67 -23.71
N MET A 28 19.84 12.59 -24.07
CA MET A 28 18.50 12.65 -24.64
C MET A 28 17.58 11.64 -23.97
N ALA A 29 16.28 11.90 -24.02
CA ALA A 29 15.26 11.00 -23.46
C ALA A 29 14.49 10.24 -24.55
N SER A 30 14.19 8.97 -24.32
CA SER A 30 13.26 8.16 -25.11
C SER A 30 11.78 8.37 -24.70
N ASN A 31 11.55 8.98 -23.55
CA ASN A 31 10.23 9.10 -22.91
C ASN A 31 9.55 7.74 -22.71
N GLY A 32 10.27 6.77 -22.14
CA GLY A 32 9.84 5.39 -21.93
C GLY A 32 10.02 4.50 -23.15
N HIS A 33 9.20 3.44 -23.27
CA HIS A 33 9.23 2.52 -24.40
C HIS A 33 8.99 3.22 -25.74
N VAL A 34 9.73 2.81 -26.77
CA VAL A 34 9.58 3.30 -28.15
C VAL A 34 8.91 2.28 -29.08
N ARG A 35 8.92 1.00 -28.69
CA ARG A 35 8.24 -0.12 -29.38
C ARG A 35 7.39 -0.89 -28.38
N ASP A 36 6.29 -1.46 -28.84
CA ASP A 36 5.42 -2.37 -28.09
C ASP A 36 4.63 -3.25 -29.04
N LEU A 37 3.93 -4.26 -28.52
CA LEU A 37 2.96 -5.04 -29.26
C LEU A 37 1.79 -4.16 -29.73
N PRO A 38 1.15 -4.46 -30.88
CA PRO A 38 -0.01 -3.72 -31.39
C PRO A 38 -1.14 -3.69 -30.35
N LYS A 39 -1.83 -2.54 -30.21
CA LYS A 39 -2.92 -2.39 -29.23
C LYS A 39 -4.23 -3.08 -29.64
N SER A 40 -4.47 -3.29 -30.94
CA SER A 40 -5.73 -3.83 -31.47
C SER A 40 -5.63 -5.28 -31.96
N GLN A 41 -4.46 -5.89 -31.86
CA GLN A 41 -4.20 -7.24 -32.36
C GLN A 41 -3.42 -8.03 -31.32
N MET A 42 -3.44 -9.36 -31.41
CA MET A 42 -2.65 -10.24 -30.55
C MET A 42 -1.16 -9.85 -30.60
N GLY A 43 -0.60 -9.71 -31.78
CA GLY A 43 0.77 -9.29 -31.98
C GLY A 43 1.81 -10.33 -31.53
N VAL A 44 1.39 -11.56 -31.31
CA VAL A 44 2.22 -12.74 -30.99
C VAL A 44 1.77 -13.83 -31.95
N ASP A 45 2.71 -14.51 -32.59
CA ASP A 45 2.43 -15.68 -33.42
C ASP A 45 2.22 -16.90 -32.54
N LEU A 46 0.95 -17.33 -32.41
CA LEU A 46 0.57 -18.43 -31.54
C LEU A 46 0.81 -19.82 -32.15
N GLU A 47 1.08 -19.86 -33.46
CA GLU A 47 1.25 -21.11 -34.24
C GLU A 47 2.73 -21.41 -34.50
N HIS A 48 3.57 -20.33 -34.56
CA HIS A 48 4.99 -20.45 -34.86
C HIS A 48 5.84 -19.76 -33.79
N ASP A 49 6.21 -20.54 -32.78
CA ASP A 49 7.26 -20.19 -31.82
C ASP A 49 7.02 -18.91 -30.98
N PHE A 50 5.77 -18.48 -30.85
CA PHE A 50 5.36 -17.32 -30.04
C PHE A 50 6.10 -16.01 -30.32
N GLU A 51 6.58 -15.83 -31.55
CA GLU A 51 7.38 -14.66 -31.94
C GLU A 51 6.56 -13.34 -31.80
N PRO A 52 7.04 -12.35 -31.01
CA PRO A 52 6.32 -11.11 -30.81
C PRO A 52 6.58 -10.11 -31.92
N LYS A 53 5.52 -9.57 -32.51
CA LYS A 53 5.56 -8.53 -33.54
C LYS A 53 5.56 -7.15 -32.91
N TYR A 54 6.73 -6.60 -32.62
CA TYR A 54 6.86 -5.26 -32.07
C TYR A 54 6.71 -4.18 -33.16
N ILE A 55 5.93 -3.16 -32.87
CA ILE A 55 5.75 -1.96 -33.72
C ILE A 55 6.17 -0.70 -32.95
N THR A 56 6.50 0.35 -33.68
CA THR A 56 6.77 1.66 -33.07
C THR A 56 5.47 2.21 -32.44
N ILE A 57 5.56 2.65 -31.19
CA ILE A 57 4.43 3.24 -30.47
C ILE A 57 4.02 4.55 -31.16
N ARG A 58 2.72 4.74 -31.37
CA ARG A 58 2.16 5.97 -31.95
C ARG A 58 2.60 7.20 -31.14
N GLY A 59 3.09 8.23 -31.83
CA GLY A 59 3.62 9.46 -31.21
C GLY A 59 5.10 9.43 -30.87
N LYS A 60 5.81 8.31 -31.06
CA LYS A 60 7.27 8.21 -30.83
C LYS A 60 8.13 8.56 -32.06
N GLY A 61 7.51 8.81 -33.20
CA GLY A 61 8.23 9.08 -34.44
C GLY A 61 9.21 10.26 -34.37
N GLU A 62 8.77 11.39 -33.80
CA GLU A 62 9.61 12.59 -33.65
C GLU A 62 10.79 12.37 -32.70
N ILE A 63 10.54 11.69 -31.58
CA ILE A 63 11.59 11.34 -30.62
C ILE A 63 12.65 10.46 -31.29
N LEU A 64 12.22 9.41 -32.01
CA LEU A 64 13.14 8.54 -32.73
C LEU A 64 13.89 9.29 -33.85
N ALA A 65 13.25 10.22 -34.55
CA ALA A 65 13.90 11.06 -35.57
C ALA A 65 14.95 11.95 -34.94
N GLY A 66 14.67 12.56 -33.79
CA GLY A 66 15.65 13.35 -33.03
C GLY A 66 16.83 12.51 -32.56
N LEU A 67 16.56 11.31 -31.97
CA LEU A 67 17.64 10.39 -31.58
C LEU A 67 18.49 9.93 -32.75
N ARG A 68 17.91 9.61 -33.93
CA ARG A 68 18.67 9.20 -35.13
C ARG A 68 19.61 10.27 -35.63
N LYS A 69 19.25 11.56 -35.50
CA LYS A 69 20.14 12.68 -35.89
C LYS A 69 21.40 12.69 -35.00
N GLU A 70 21.27 12.47 -33.70
CA GLU A 70 22.40 12.46 -32.78
C GLU A 70 23.20 11.14 -32.86
N VAL A 71 22.55 10.00 -33.09
CA VAL A 71 23.21 8.70 -33.35
C VAL A 71 24.20 8.79 -34.54
N LYS A 72 23.87 9.54 -35.60
CA LYS A 72 24.77 9.73 -36.73
C LYS A 72 26.05 10.48 -36.38
N LYS A 73 26.01 11.34 -35.35
CA LYS A 73 27.13 12.18 -34.92
C LYS A 73 27.92 11.59 -33.76
N ALA A 74 27.44 10.53 -33.16
CA ALA A 74 28.01 9.93 -31.96
C ALA A 74 29.03 8.86 -32.31
N ASP A 75 30.19 8.89 -31.65
CA ASP A 75 31.24 7.86 -31.72
C ASP A 75 30.92 6.66 -30.84
N LYS A 76 30.28 6.91 -29.70
CA LYS A 76 29.77 5.91 -28.76
C LYS A 76 28.38 6.27 -28.25
N ILE A 77 27.57 5.27 -27.99
CA ILE A 77 26.19 5.40 -27.49
C ILE A 77 26.07 4.63 -26.19
N TYR A 78 25.53 5.29 -25.17
CA TYR A 78 25.24 4.69 -23.87
C TYR A 78 23.74 4.65 -23.67
N LEU A 79 23.21 3.45 -23.41
CA LEU A 79 21.80 3.23 -23.06
C LEU A 79 21.70 3.21 -21.53
N ALA A 80 21.18 4.30 -20.96
CA ALA A 80 21.19 4.60 -19.53
C ALA A 80 19.78 4.55 -18.93
N THR A 81 19.07 3.47 -19.18
CA THR A 81 17.74 3.20 -18.65
C THR A 81 17.81 2.61 -17.23
N ASP A 82 16.67 2.47 -16.55
CA ASP A 82 16.60 1.96 -15.18
C ASP A 82 17.27 0.58 -15.01
N PRO A 83 17.70 0.21 -13.80
CA PRO A 83 18.45 -1.03 -13.55
C PRO A 83 17.56 -2.27 -13.42
N ASP A 84 16.33 -2.26 -13.95
CA ASP A 84 15.42 -3.38 -13.95
C ASP A 84 15.21 -4.00 -15.35
N ARG A 85 14.47 -5.11 -15.42
CA ARG A 85 14.14 -5.80 -16.69
C ARG A 85 13.39 -4.90 -17.69
N GLU A 86 12.59 -3.95 -17.20
CA GLU A 86 11.89 -3.00 -18.08
C GLU A 86 12.89 -2.02 -18.73
N GLY A 87 13.86 -1.51 -17.96
CA GLY A 87 14.92 -0.66 -18.48
C GLY A 87 15.81 -1.40 -19.47
N GLU A 88 16.10 -2.68 -19.23
CA GLU A 88 16.88 -3.52 -20.17
C GLU A 88 16.12 -3.71 -21.50
N ALA A 89 14.82 -4.00 -21.43
CA ALA A 89 13.97 -4.11 -22.61
C ALA A 89 13.83 -2.79 -23.38
N ILE A 90 13.74 -1.64 -22.67
CA ILE A 90 13.74 -0.31 -23.32
C ILE A 90 15.05 -0.11 -24.09
N SER A 91 16.19 -0.44 -23.50
CA SER A 91 17.51 -0.37 -24.14
C SER A 91 17.58 -1.24 -25.40
N TRP A 92 17.11 -2.48 -25.32
CA TRP A 92 17.03 -3.39 -26.47
C TRP A 92 16.10 -2.87 -27.56
N HIS A 93 14.92 -2.36 -27.20
CA HIS A 93 14.00 -1.75 -28.16
C HIS A 93 14.59 -0.51 -28.84
N LEU A 94 15.36 0.32 -28.11
CA LEU A 94 16.07 1.45 -28.67
C LEU A 94 17.15 0.99 -29.66
N MET A 95 17.93 -0.04 -29.31
CA MET A 95 18.93 -0.61 -30.20
C MET A 95 18.31 -1.04 -31.53
N LYS A 96 17.20 -1.76 -31.50
CA LYS A 96 16.48 -2.20 -32.71
C LYS A 96 15.83 -1.04 -33.48
N ALA A 97 15.12 -0.11 -32.79
CA ALA A 97 14.41 1.00 -33.42
C ALA A 97 15.35 2.03 -34.08
N LEU A 98 16.55 2.22 -33.54
CA LEU A 98 17.54 3.15 -34.03
C LEU A 98 18.54 2.47 -34.98
N LYS A 99 18.46 1.13 -35.15
CA LYS A 99 19.39 0.33 -36.00
C LYS A 99 20.85 0.54 -35.61
N LEU A 100 21.15 0.23 -34.34
CA LEU A 100 22.46 0.47 -33.74
C LEU A 100 23.44 -0.70 -33.94
N GLU A 101 23.04 -1.76 -34.61
CA GLU A 101 23.91 -2.89 -34.93
C GLU A 101 25.16 -2.39 -35.70
N GLY A 102 26.35 -2.81 -35.27
CA GLY A 102 27.63 -2.38 -35.82
C GLY A 102 28.19 -1.07 -35.27
N LYS A 103 27.46 -0.36 -34.39
CA LYS A 103 27.95 0.79 -33.65
C LYS A 103 28.51 0.42 -32.28
N LYS A 104 29.35 1.29 -31.69
CA LYS A 104 29.82 1.12 -30.30
C LYS A 104 28.71 1.51 -29.34
N VAL A 105 27.88 0.53 -28.90
CA VAL A 105 26.75 0.71 -28.00
C VAL A 105 27.06 0.01 -26.70
N TYR A 106 26.77 0.67 -25.60
CA TYR A 106 26.97 0.14 -24.26
C TYR A 106 25.75 0.38 -23.38
N ARG A 107 25.47 -0.55 -22.50
CA ARG A 107 24.48 -0.44 -21.44
C ARG A 107 25.15 0.09 -20.16
N ILE A 108 24.57 1.10 -19.55
CA ILE A 108 24.96 1.59 -18.22
C ILE A 108 23.71 1.64 -17.33
N SER A 109 23.87 1.26 -16.07
CA SER A 109 22.83 1.32 -15.07
C SER A 109 23.41 1.84 -13.75
N PHE A 110 22.55 2.45 -12.93
CA PHE A 110 22.94 2.97 -11.64
C PHE A 110 21.73 2.96 -10.70
N ASN A 111 21.95 2.59 -9.43
CA ASN A 111 20.90 2.53 -8.43
C ASN A 111 20.52 3.91 -7.87
N GLU A 112 21.37 4.91 -8.07
CA GLU A 112 21.13 6.31 -7.66
C GLU A 112 21.67 7.27 -8.70
N ILE A 113 21.02 8.43 -8.84
CA ILE A 113 21.44 9.44 -9.83
C ILE A 113 22.32 10.48 -9.13
N THR A 114 23.55 10.04 -8.78
CA THR A 114 24.62 10.88 -8.22
C THR A 114 25.77 11.00 -9.21
N LYS A 115 26.63 12.01 -9.00
CA LYS A 115 27.82 12.23 -9.86
C LYS A 115 28.79 11.04 -9.81
N SER A 116 28.98 10.45 -8.62
CA SER A 116 29.83 9.28 -8.41
C SER A 116 29.28 8.05 -9.13
N ALA A 117 28.00 7.72 -8.90
CA ALA A 117 27.35 6.57 -9.50
C ALA A 117 27.31 6.64 -11.03
N VAL A 118 26.95 7.81 -11.61
CA VAL A 118 26.93 8.00 -13.07
C VAL A 118 28.35 7.88 -13.68
N LYS A 119 29.38 8.41 -13.02
CA LYS A 119 30.75 8.25 -13.50
C LYS A 119 31.28 6.83 -13.36
N ALA A 120 30.93 6.15 -12.29
CA ALA A 120 31.28 4.74 -12.08
C ALA A 120 30.63 3.84 -13.13
N SER A 121 29.34 4.06 -13.45
CA SER A 121 28.63 3.26 -14.46
C SER A 121 29.22 3.40 -15.87
N LEU A 122 29.76 4.58 -16.23
CA LEU A 122 30.46 4.75 -17.51
C LEU A 122 31.74 3.92 -17.60
N LYS A 123 32.42 3.67 -16.47
CA LYS A 123 33.62 2.81 -16.42
C LYS A 123 33.24 1.32 -16.49
N ASN A 124 32.11 0.97 -15.97
CA ASN A 124 31.58 -0.39 -15.89
C ASN A 124 30.49 -0.64 -16.96
N ALA A 125 30.61 0.02 -18.11
CA ALA A 125 29.69 -0.15 -19.22
C ALA A 125 29.77 -1.60 -19.77
N ARG A 126 28.61 -2.19 -20.03
CA ARG A 126 28.44 -3.60 -20.46
C ARG A 126 27.58 -3.71 -21.73
N ASP A 127 27.43 -4.88 -22.24
CA ASP A 127 26.43 -5.19 -23.25
C ASP A 127 25.03 -5.27 -22.64
N ILE A 128 24.01 -5.27 -23.50
CA ILE A 128 22.62 -5.51 -23.06
C ILE A 128 22.51 -6.96 -22.56
N ASP A 129 21.92 -7.12 -21.41
CA ASP A 129 21.63 -8.43 -20.82
C ASP A 129 20.37 -9.01 -21.47
N MET A 130 20.58 -10.03 -22.31
CA MET A 130 19.48 -10.64 -23.06
C MET A 130 18.58 -11.51 -22.20
N ASP A 131 19.06 -12.06 -21.09
CA ASP A 131 18.24 -12.84 -20.17
C ASP A 131 17.20 -11.94 -19.47
N LEU A 132 17.60 -10.73 -19.08
CA LEU A 132 16.66 -9.72 -18.57
C LEU A 132 15.66 -9.25 -19.63
N VAL A 133 16.10 -9.08 -20.88
CA VAL A 133 15.20 -8.76 -22.01
C VAL A 133 14.19 -9.86 -22.23
N ASP A 134 14.63 -11.12 -22.22
CA ASP A 134 13.79 -12.28 -22.43
C ASP A 134 12.79 -12.48 -21.28
N ALA A 135 13.18 -12.22 -20.05
CA ALA A 135 12.26 -12.23 -18.91
C ALA A 135 11.15 -11.17 -19.05
N GLN A 136 11.50 -9.98 -19.57
CA GLN A 136 10.49 -8.94 -19.84
C GLN A 136 9.62 -9.33 -21.03
N GLN A 137 10.18 -9.88 -22.11
CA GLN A 137 9.43 -10.38 -23.25
C GLN A 137 8.45 -11.50 -22.85
N ALA A 138 8.92 -12.49 -22.07
CA ALA A 138 8.09 -13.56 -21.54
C ALA A 138 6.88 -13.00 -20.78
N ARG A 139 7.12 -12.09 -19.83
CA ARG A 139 6.03 -11.43 -19.09
C ARG A 139 5.07 -10.71 -20.04
N ARG A 140 5.60 -9.93 -20.97
CA ARG A 140 4.78 -9.14 -21.91
C ARG A 140 3.93 -10.03 -22.80
N VAL A 141 4.49 -11.12 -23.29
CA VAL A 141 3.79 -12.11 -24.15
C VAL A 141 2.74 -12.88 -23.35
N LEU A 142 3.06 -13.38 -22.15
CA LEU A 142 2.11 -14.05 -21.27
C LEU A 142 0.91 -13.16 -20.94
N ASP A 143 1.16 -11.93 -20.48
CA ASP A 143 0.09 -11.00 -20.12
C ASP A 143 -0.75 -10.60 -21.36
N ARG A 144 -0.13 -10.55 -22.54
CA ARG A 144 -0.82 -10.34 -23.80
C ARG A 144 -1.74 -11.51 -24.15
N ILE A 145 -1.24 -12.73 -24.11
CA ILE A 145 -2.01 -13.95 -24.43
C ILE A 145 -3.20 -14.08 -23.48
N VAL A 146 -2.96 -14.03 -22.17
CA VAL A 146 -4.02 -14.12 -21.16
C VAL A 146 -5.08 -13.02 -21.37
N GLY A 147 -4.64 -11.78 -21.49
CA GLY A 147 -5.56 -10.64 -21.64
C GLY A 147 -6.39 -10.70 -22.90
N TYR A 148 -5.81 -11.08 -24.04
CA TYR A 148 -6.47 -11.10 -25.34
C TYR A 148 -7.30 -12.37 -25.59
N LYS A 149 -7.04 -13.44 -24.86
CA LYS A 149 -7.85 -14.67 -24.94
C LYS A 149 -9.03 -14.63 -23.97
N ILE A 150 -8.84 -14.18 -22.74
CA ILE A 150 -9.91 -14.21 -21.73
C ILE A 150 -10.81 -12.97 -21.79
N SER A 151 -10.27 -11.77 -22.06
CA SER A 151 -11.12 -10.56 -22.07
C SER A 151 -12.27 -10.60 -23.07
N PRO A 152 -12.12 -11.12 -24.32
CA PRO A 152 -13.24 -11.31 -25.25
C PRO A 152 -14.35 -12.21 -24.71
N VAL A 153 -14.00 -13.27 -23.97
CA VAL A 153 -14.99 -14.15 -23.32
C VAL A 153 -15.81 -13.33 -22.31
N LEU A 154 -15.16 -12.53 -21.47
CA LEU A 154 -15.84 -11.64 -20.53
C LEU A 154 -16.72 -10.61 -21.24
N TRP A 155 -16.32 -10.12 -22.45
CA TRP A 155 -17.14 -9.18 -23.23
C TRP A 155 -18.38 -9.83 -23.81
N ALA A 156 -18.26 -11.06 -24.27
CA ALA A 156 -19.37 -11.81 -24.82
C ALA A 156 -20.38 -12.25 -23.73
N LYS A 157 -19.86 -12.64 -22.57
CA LYS A 157 -20.68 -13.27 -21.52
C LYS A 157 -21.18 -12.28 -20.45
N VAL A 158 -20.54 -11.11 -20.28
CA VAL A 158 -20.91 -10.11 -19.26
C VAL A 158 -21.11 -8.74 -19.92
N LYS A 159 -20.05 -8.02 -20.25
CA LYS A 159 -20.11 -6.72 -20.96
C LYS A 159 -18.77 -6.29 -21.52
N ARG A 160 -18.81 -5.45 -22.56
CA ARG A 160 -17.61 -4.85 -23.17
C ARG A 160 -16.81 -3.98 -22.19
N GLY A 161 -15.49 -3.98 -22.36
CA GLY A 161 -14.55 -3.16 -21.59
C GLY A 161 -14.02 -3.81 -20.31
N LEU A 162 -14.44 -5.04 -20.01
CA LEU A 162 -13.82 -5.85 -18.95
C LEU A 162 -12.45 -6.35 -19.37
N SER A 163 -11.59 -6.67 -18.43
CA SER A 163 -10.29 -7.27 -18.69
C SER A 163 -9.96 -8.31 -17.64
N ALA A 164 -9.36 -9.39 -18.09
CA ALA A 164 -8.67 -10.34 -17.23
C ALA A 164 -7.16 -10.20 -17.42
N GLY A 165 -6.42 -10.57 -16.39
CA GLY A 165 -4.97 -10.63 -16.42
C GLY A 165 -4.49 -11.48 -15.27
N ARG A 166 -3.38 -12.14 -15.43
CA ARG A 166 -2.86 -13.13 -14.50
C ARG A 166 -2.82 -12.61 -13.06
N VAL A 167 -2.00 -11.61 -12.77
CA VAL A 167 -1.84 -11.05 -11.42
C VAL A 167 -3.09 -10.31 -10.93
N GLN A 168 -3.78 -9.57 -11.81
CA GLN A 168 -4.98 -8.82 -11.41
C GLN A 168 -6.14 -9.73 -11.00
N SER A 169 -6.31 -10.89 -11.67
CA SER A 169 -7.40 -11.81 -11.37
C SER A 169 -7.16 -12.56 -10.05
N VAL A 170 -5.90 -12.90 -9.76
CA VAL A 170 -5.55 -13.48 -8.45
C VAL A 170 -5.71 -12.45 -7.32
N ALA A 171 -5.29 -11.20 -7.53
CA ALA A 171 -5.52 -10.14 -6.55
C ALA A 171 -7.02 -9.94 -6.27
N LEU A 172 -7.86 -10.04 -7.30
CA LEU A 172 -9.32 -9.99 -7.16
C LEU A 172 -9.85 -11.18 -6.35
N ARG A 173 -9.38 -12.39 -6.63
CA ARG A 173 -9.73 -13.60 -5.89
C ARG A 173 -9.39 -13.50 -4.42
N ILE A 174 -8.19 -13.03 -4.08
CA ILE A 174 -7.75 -12.84 -2.68
C ILE A 174 -8.70 -11.92 -1.92
N ILE A 175 -9.17 -10.85 -2.56
CA ILE A 175 -10.16 -9.95 -1.95
C ILE A 175 -11.50 -10.68 -1.79
N ALA A 176 -11.97 -11.40 -2.82
CA ALA A 176 -13.22 -12.13 -2.77
C ALA A 176 -13.23 -13.19 -1.66
N ASP A 177 -12.18 -14.00 -1.59
CA ASP A 177 -12.05 -15.04 -0.56
C ASP A 177 -12.08 -14.41 0.86
N ARG A 178 -11.51 -13.19 1.04
CA ARG A 178 -11.62 -12.44 2.30
C ARG A 178 -13.04 -11.93 2.58
N GLU A 179 -13.77 -11.46 1.58
CA GLU A 179 -15.18 -11.05 1.75
C GLU A 179 -16.04 -12.26 2.11
N ASP A 180 -15.78 -13.43 1.52
CA ASP A 180 -16.44 -14.70 1.86
C ASP A 180 -16.15 -15.10 3.32
N GLU A 181 -14.89 -14.99 3.79
CA GLU A 181 -14.51 -15.21 5.20
C GLU A 181 -15.25 -14.26 6.14
N ILE A 182 -15.37 -12.98 5.78
CA ILE A 182 -16.09 -11.98 6.58
C ILE A 182 -17.59 -12.31 6.63
N ALA A 183 -18.18 -12.67 5.50
CA ALA A 183 -19.61 -12.99 5.40
C ALA A 183 -19.99 -14.28 6.16
N ALA A 184 -19.10 -15.27 6.16
CA ALA A 184 -19.28 -16.53 6.86
C ALA A 184 -18.94 -16.47 8.36
N PHE A 185 -18.36 -15.35 8.83
CA PHE A 185 -17.90 -15.21 10.20
C PHE A 185 -19.06 -15.17 11.18
N ILE A 186 -19.01 -16.02 12.19
CA ILE A 186 -19.98 -16.05 13.30
C ILE A 186 -19.27 -15.48 14.55
N PRO A 187 -19.74 -14.34 15.08
CA PRO A 187 -19.17 -13.78 16.30
C PRO A 187 -19.38 -14.73 17.50
N GLU A 188 -18.30 -15.01 18.21
CA GLU A 188 -18.31 -15.77 19.46
C GLU A 188 -18.23 -14.82 20.65
N GLU A 189 -19.07 -15.04 21.65
CA GLU A 189 -19.07 -14.27 22.88
C GLU A 189 -17.87 -14.63 23.75
N TYR A 190 -17.27 -13.63 24.36
CA TYR A 190 -16.30 -13.80 25.44
C TYR A 190 -16.33 -12.60 26.40
N TRP A 191 -15.86 -12.82 27.62
CA TRP A 191 -15.82 -11.79 28.64
C TRP A 191 -14.39 -11.49 29.06
N SER A 192 -14.10 -10.21 29.30
CA SER A 192 -12.88 -9.77 29.97
C SER A 192 -13.21 -9.50 31.43
N LEU A 193 -12.30 -9.87 32.31
CA LEU A 193 -12.35 -9.59 33.73
C LEU A 193 -11.03 -8.97 34.16
N ASP A 194 -11.10 -7.73 34.66
CA ASP A 194 -9.97 -6.99 35.22
C ASP A 194 -10.22 -6.78 36.73
N ALA A 195 -9.21 -7.01 37.56
CA ALA A 195 -9.25 -6.72 38.99
C ALA A 195 -8.44 -5.44 39.27
N ASN A 196 -9.03 -4.53 40.03
CA ASN A 196 -8.41 -3.30 40.47
C ASN A 196 -7.95 -3.46 41.94
N PHE A 197 -6.68 -3.24 42.17
CA PHE A 197 -6.04 -3.36 43.48
C PHE A 197 -5.50 -2.04 43.97
N LYS A 198 -5.73 -1.73 45.23
CA LYS A 198 -4.99 -0.73 45.96
C LYS A 198 -3.70 -1.35 46.46
N VAL A 199 -2.59 -0.74 46.14
CA VAL A 199 -1.26 -1.16 46.63
C VAL A 199 -0.84 -0.22 47.75
N LYS A 200 -0.40 -0.77 48.87
CA LYS A 200 0.03 0.00 50.06
C LYS A 200 1.20 0.94 49.69
N GLY A 201 1.01 2.21 49.92
CA GLY A 201 2.01 3.26 49.60
C GLY A 201 1.84 3.91 48.23
N GLU A 202 0.95 3.40 47.37
CA GLU A 202 0.72 3.91 46.03
C GLU A 202 -0.61 4.68 45.90
N LYS A 203 -0.61 5.73 45.07
CA LYS A 203 -1.81 6.60 44.87
C LYS A 203 -2.75 6.14 43.78
N LYS A 204 -2.29 5.29 42.87
CA LYS A 204 -3.09 4.82 41.72
C LYS A 204 -3.41 3.34 41.87
N PRO A 205 -4.59 2.88 41.47
CA PRO A 205 -4.91 1.47 41.50
C PRO A 205 -4.07 0.70 40.46
N LEU A 206 -3.76 -0.55 40.78
CA LEU A 206 -3.16 -1.53 39.90
C LEU A 206 -4.26 -2.33 39.24
N THR A 207 -4.39 -2.26 37.93
CA THR A 207 -5.34 -3.08 37.18
C THR A 207 -4.65 -4.31 36.62
N ALA A 208 -5.07 -5.50 37.01
CA ALA A 208 -4.56 -6.77 36.51
C ALA A 208 -5.66 -7.55 35.79
N LYS A 209 -5.30 -8.17 34.67
CA LYS A 209 -6.19 -8.94 33.81
C LYS A 209 -6.30 -10.38 34.31
N PHE A 210 -7.49 -10.91 34.34
CA PHE A 210 -7.73 -12.32 34.58
C PHE A 210 -6.96 -13.18 33.56
N TYR A 211 -6.26 -14.19 34.05
CA TYR A 211 -5.47 -15.11 33.23
C TYR A 211 -6.15 -16.46 33.11
N GLY A 212 -6.73 -16.96 34.21
CA GLY A 212 -7.27 -18.30 34.34
C GLY A 212 -6.91 -18.88 35.67
N THR A 213 -6.61 -20.16 35.73
CA THR A 213 -6.13 -20.84 36.94
C THR A 213 -4.61 -20.84 37.04
N LYS A 214 -4.08 -21.43 38.10
CA LYS A 214 -2.65 -21.67 38.28
C LYS A 214 -2.07 -22.56 37.17
N ASP A 215 -2.86 -23.47 36.61
CA ASP A 215 -2.47 -24.51 35.69
C ASP A 215 -2.68 -24.10 34.22
N GLU A 216 -3.77 -23.37 33.93
CA GLU A 216 -4.12 -23.04 32.54
C GLU A 216 -4.74 -21.64 32.37
N LYS A 217 -4.62 -21.15 31.14
CA LYS A 217 -5.29 -19.93 30.72
C LYS A 217 -6.74 -20.22 30.38
N ILE A 218 -7.68 -19.47 30.97
CA ILE A 218 -9.11 -19.59 30.74
C ILE A 218 -9.63 -18.41 29.93
N THR A 219 -10.47 -18.68 28.95
CA THR A 219 -11.33 -17.69 28.28
C THR A 219 -12.73 -17.85 28.85
N ILE A 220 -13.33 -16.77 29.33
CA ILE A 220 -14.69 -16.75 29.85
C ILE A 220 -15.65 -16.61 28.68
N HIS A 221 -16.47 -17.60 28.42
CA HIS A 221 -17.32 -17.68 27.21
C HIS A 221 -18.72 -17.11 27.39
N ASN A 222 -19.22 -17.02 28.63
CA ASN A 222 -20.58 -16.57 28.93
C ASN A 222 -20.67 -15.93 30.31
N GLU A 223 -21.81 -15.30 30.56
CA GLU A 223 -22.10 -14.61 31.80
C GLU A 223 -22.16 -15.56 33.02
N GLU A 224 -22.63 -16.82 32.83
CA GLU A 224 -22.70 -17.80 33.91
C GLU A 224 -21.31 -18.19 34.41
N GLU A 225 -20.35 -18.43 33.49
CA GLU A 225 -18.96 -18.69 33.83
C GLU A 225 -18.32 -17.50 34.57
N LEU A 226 -18.61 -16.27 34.10
CA LEU A 226 -18.14 -15.06 34.76
C LEU A 226 -18.65 -14.95 36.18
N HIS A 227 -19.97 -15.14 36.40
CA HIS A 227 -20.55 -15.02 37.73
C HIS A 227 -20.07 -16.11 38.68
N LYS A 228 -19.79 -17.33 38.20
CA LYS A 228 -19.18 -18.38 39.01
C LYS A 228 -17.75 -17.96 39.44
N ILE A 229 -16.93 -17.46 38.53
CA ILE A 229 -15.58 -16.98 38.85
C ILE A 229 -15.65 -15.81 39.83
N LEU A 230 -16.57 -14.86 39.64
CA LEU A 230 -16.75 -13.73 40.55
C LEU A 230 -17.17 -14.17 41.95
N ALA A 231 -18.04 -15.17 42.07
CA ALA A 231 -18.44 -15.74 43.35
C ALA A 231 -17.27 -16.43 44.08
N ASP A 232 -16.45 -17.19 43.32
CA ASP A 232 -15.26 -17.83 43.88
C ASP A 232 -14.22 -16.80 44.33
N LEU A 233 -14.19 -15.59 43.71
CA LEU A 233 -13.26 -14.51 44.01
C LEU A 233 -13.75 -13.51 45.08
N GLU A 234 -14.96 -13.64 45.58
CA GLU A 234 -15.56 -12.65 46.48
C GLU A 234 -14.79 -12.56 47.81
N ASP A 235 -14.48 -13.71 48.41
CA ASP A 235 -13.74 -13.83 49.67
C ASP A 235 -12.27 -14.25 49.48
N ALA A 236 -11.77 -14.29 48.26
CA ALA A 236 -10.40 -14.73 47.98
C ALA A 236 -9.34 -13.78 48.56
N GLU A 237 -8.25 -14.34 49.08
CA GLU A 237 -7.07 -13.58 49.47
C GLU A 237 -6.17 -13.35 48.27
N TYR A 238 -5.70 -12.12 48.13
CA TYR A 238 -4.87 -11.72 46.99
C TYR A 238 -3.41 -11.54 47.38
N GLU A 239 -2.54 -12.28 46.72
CA GLU A 239 -1.10 -12.22 46.98
C GLU A 239 -0.32 -12.07 45.66
N VAL A 240 0.87 -11.47 45.72
CA VAL A 240 1.80 -11.45 44.60
C VAL A 240 2.58 -12.77 44.57
N VAL A 241 2.18 -13.66 43.65
CA VAL A 241 2.77 -15.00 43.50
C VAL A 241 4.13 -14.94 42.80
N ASP A 242 4.25 -14.12 41.75
CA ASP A 242 5.46 -14.08 40.94
C ASP A 242 5.70 -12.69 40.36
N VAL A 243 6.94 -12.23 40.40
CA VAL A 243 7.40 -10.99 39.76
C VAL A 243 8.58 -11.31 38.89
N LYS A 244 8.41 -11.22 37.58
CA LYS A 244 9.47 -11.41 36.58
C LYS A 244 9.92 -10.07 36.06
N ARG A 245 11.19 -9.73 36.29
CA ARG A 245 11.85 -8.58 35.68
C ARG A 245 12.82 -9.05 34.62
N GLY A 246 12.87 -8.36 33.51
CA GLY A 246 13.75 -8.70 32.40
C GLY A 246 13.99 -7.51 31.49
N GLU A 247 14.89 -7.67 30.56
CA GLU A 247 15.14 -6.72 29.51
C GLU A 247 14.66 -7.27 28.15
N ARG A 248 14.06 -6.40 27.35
CA ARG A 248 13.68 -6.69 25.98
C ARG A 248 14.33 -5.69 25.03
N SER A 249 14.99 -6.20 24.00
CA SER A 249 15.54 -5.39 22.93
C SER A 249 14.60 -5.41 21.71
N LYS A 250 14.30 -4.24 21.16
CA LYS A 250 13.58 -4.09 19.88
C LYS A 250 14.57 -3.59 18.83
N LYS A 251 14.84 -4.43 17.83
CA LYS A 251 15.74 -4.08 16.72
C LYS A 251 15.14 -2.98 15.85
N ALA A 252 16.01 -2.16 15.26
CA ALA A 252 15.62 -1.18 14.25
C ALA A 252 15.00 -1.88 13.02
N PRO A 253 13.99 -1.28 12.41
CA PRO A 253 13.42 -1.81 11.18
C PRO A 253 14.40 -1.66 10.02
N LEU A 254 14.37 -2.61 9.07
CA LEU A 254 15.19 -2.59 7.86
C LEU A 254 14.86 -1.40 6.96
N PRO A 255 15.79 -0.96 6.09
CA PRO A 255 15.50 0.00 5.03
C PRO A 255 14.34 -0.46 4.15
N PHE A 256 13.67 0.47 3.48
CA PHE A 256 12.48 0.14 2.69
C PHE A 256 12.78 -0.68 1.43
N THR A 257 11.94 -1.69 1.21
CA THR A 257 11.65 -2.25 -0.11
C THR A 257 10.47 -1.48 -0.74
N THR A 258 10.15 -1.76 -2.01
CA THR A 258 8.96 -1.20 -2.66
C THR A 258 7.68 -1.52 -1.88
N SER A 259 7.53 -2.75 -1.45
CA SER A 259 6.36 -3.23 -0.71
C SER A 259 6.24 -2.53 0.65
N THR A 260 7.29 -2.56 1.46
CA THR A 260 7.28 -1.95 2.79
C THR A 260 7.12 -0.43 2.74
N LEU A 261 7.67 0.25 1.70
CA LEU A 261 7.42 1.68 1.48
C LEU A 261 5.96 1.96 1.17
N GLN A 262 5.31 1.17 0.31
CA GLN A 262 3.89 1.33 -0.01
C GLN A 262 3.02 1.11 1.21
N GLN A 263 3.32 0.11 2.03
CA GLN A 263 2.60 -0.20 3.27
C GLN A 263 2.71 0.96 4.26
N GLU A 264 3.92 1.40 4.57
CA GLU A 264 4.13 2.44 5.57
C GLU A 264 3.66 3.82 5.09
N ALA A 265 3.83 4.17 3.82
CA ALA A 265 3.29 5.40 3.25
C ALA A 265 1.73 5.42 3.28
N SER A 266 1.09 4.27 3.11
CA SER A 266 -0.37 4.16 3.27
C SER A 266 -0.80 4.38 4.72
N LYS A 267 -0.10 3.82 5.70
CA LYS A 267 -0.40 3.93 7.12
C LYS A 267 -0.10 5.32 7.66
N ALA A 268 1.14 5.79 7.53
CA ALA A 268 1.62 7.03 8.12
C ALA A 268 1.19 8.29 7.35
N LEU A 269 1.15 8.22 6.03
CA LEU A 269 0.91 9.38 5.16
C LEU A 269 -0.48 9.41 4.53
N ASN A 270 -1.21 8.30 4.61
CA ASN A 270 -2.47 8.08 3.92
C ASN A 270 -2.34 8.23 2.39
N PHE A 271 -1.25 7.70 1.83
CA PHE A 271 -1.01 7.70 0.40
C PHE A 271 -1.51 6.39 -0.23
N ALA A 272 -2.16 6.48 -1.39
CA ALA A 272 -2.41 5.32 -2.23
C ALA A 272 -1.09 4.78 -2.78
N THR A 273 -1.02 3.48 -3.05
CA THR A 273 0.19 2.81 -3.58
C THR A 273 0.68 3.47 -4.88
N SER A 274 -0.22 3.77 -5.80
CA SER A 274 0.10 4.48 -7.05
C SER A 274 0.64 5.90 -6.83
N LYS A 275 0.12 6.62 -5.82
CA LYS A 275 0.63 7.95 -5.44
C LYS A 275 2.03 7.84 -4.86
N THR A 276 2.27 6.87 -3.99
CA THR A 276 3.58 6.60 -3.39
C THR A 276 4.63 6.37 -4.46
N MET A 277 4.35 5.46 -5.41
CA MET A 277 5.29 5.15 -6.49
C MET A 277 5.54 6.32 -7.43
N ARG A 278 4.52 7.12 -7.74
CA ARG A 278 4.68 8.32 -8.57
C ARG A 278 5.57 9.37 -7.91
N ILE A 279 5.44 9.58 -6.59
CA ILE A 279 6.26 10.54 -5.85
C ILE A 279 7.69 9.99 -5.69
N ALA A 280 7.84 8.70 -5.39
CA ALA A 280 9.14 8.05 -5.32
C ALA A 280 9.91 8.15 -6.66
N GLN A 281 9.23 7.98 -7.80
CA GLN A 281 9.82 8.18 -9.12
C GLN A 281 10.35 9.61 -9.30
N GLN A 282 9.61 10.63 -8.85
CA GLN A 282 10.06 12.02 -8.90
C GLN A 282 11.31 12.24 -8.03
N LEU A 283 11.32 11.69 -6.82
CA LEU A 283 12.46 11.79 -5.91
C LEU A 283 13.71 11.08 -6.46
N TYR A 284 13.55 9.95 -7.13
CA TYR A 284 14.63 9.21 -7.77
C TYR A 284 15.19 9.95 -9.00
N GLU A 285 14.32 10.37 -9.94
CA GLU A 285 14.74 11.00 -11.20
C GLU A 285 15.37 12.37 -11.00
N GLY A 286 14.93 13.09 -9.99
CA GLY A 286 15.47 14.38 -9.59
C GLY A 286 14.43 15.46 -9.30
N VAL A 287 14.74 16.24 -8.30
CA VAL A 287 13.99 17.43 -7.87
C VAL A 287 14.93 18.62 -7.83
N ASP A 288 14.44 19.79 -8.20
CA ASP A 288 15.25 21.01 -8.15
C ASP A 288 15.42 21.48 -6.70
N ILE A 289 16.63 21.38 -6.19
CA ILE A 289 17.02 21.80 -4.84
C ILE A 289 17.75 23.14 -4.92
N LYS A 290 17.31 24.13 -4.16
CA LYS A 290 17.92 25.46 -4.09
C LYS A 290 19.42 25.36 -3.80
N GLY A 291 20.24 25.97 -4.64
CA GLY A 291 21.71 25.93 -4.52
C GLY A 291 22.38 24.66 -5.04
N SER A 292 21.63 23.58 -5.30
CA SER A 292 22.19 22.31 -5.82
C SER A 292 21.67 21.96 -7.23
N GLY A 293 20.60 22.64 -7.71
CA GLY A 293 19.89 22.34 -8.95
C GLY A 293 19.17 20.99 -8.89
N THR A 294 18.90 20.34 -10.04
CA THR A 294 18.18 19.06 -10.07
C THR A 294 19.02 17.92 -9.49
N VAL A 295 18.53 17.21 -8.49
CA VAL A 295 19.23 16.15 -7.73
C VAL A 295 18.29 14.95 -7.54
N GLY A 296 18.78 13.74 -7.78
CA GLY A 296 18.12 12.51 -7.34
C GLY A 296 18.27 12.35 -5.83
N LEU A 297 17.16 12.27 -5.12
CA LEU A 297 17.14 12.26 -3.64
C LEU A 297 17.12 10.87 -3.03
N ILE A 298 16.70 9.86 -3.78
CA ILE A 298 16.62 8.46 -3.31
C ILE A 298 17.23 7.51 -4.33
N THR A 299 17.52 6.30 -3.87
CA THR A 299 17.90 5.16 -4.71
C THR A 299 16.72 4.67 -5.54
N TYR A 300 16.98 3.75 -6.46
CA TYR A 300 15.96 3.14 -7.32
C TYR A 300 14.81 2.54 -6.50
N LEU A 301 13.60 2.87 -6.92
CA LEU A 301 12.39 2.64 -6.11
C LEU A 301 11.72 1.27 -6.31
N ARG A 302 12.09 0.51 -7.35
CA ARG A 302 11.55 -0.81 -7.61
C ARG A 302 12.55 -1.88 -7.17
N THR A 303 12.48 -2.25 -5.92
CA THR A 303 13.40 -3.20 -5.29
C THR A 303 12.70 -4.02 -4.22
N ASP A 304 13.07 -5.26 -4.09
CA ASP A 304 12.75 -6.18 -3.00
C ASP A 304 13.94 -6.39 -2.05
N SER A 305 15.09 -5.78 -2.35
CA SER A 305 16.30 -5.85 -1.55
C SER A 305 16.27 -4.86 -0.39
N THR A 306 16.79 -5.27 0.76
CA THR A 306 17.10 -4.41 1.91
C THR A 306 18.60 -4.12 2.05
N ARG A 307 19.41 -4.59 1.09
CA ARG A 307 20.86 -4.36 1.03
C ARG A 307 21.18 -2.87 0.80
N ILE A 308 22.27 -2.42 1.33
CA ILE A 308 22.83 -1.08 1.08
C ILE A 308 24.32 -1.19 0.76
N SER A 309 24.85 -0.24 0.00
CA SER A 309 26.27 -0.18 -0.31
C SER A 309 27.10 0.15 0.93
N GLU A 310 28.36 -0.31 0.96
CA GLU A 310 29.30 -0.04 2.05
C GLU A 310 29.51 1.46 2.28
N GLU A 311 29.57 2.25 1.18
CA GLU A 311 29.70 3.71 1.25
C GLU A 311 28.49 4.34 1.94
N ALA A 312 27.27 3.92 1.60
CA ALA A 312 26.05 4.44 2.22
C ALA A 312 25.92 4.03 3.69
N ASP A 313 26.37 2.81 4.03
CA ASP A 313 26.41 2.35 5.42
C ASP A 313 27.38 3.20 6.25
N ALA A 314 28.59 3.39 5.78
CA ALA A 314 29.60 4.19 6.46
C ALA A 314 29.14 5.66 6.66
N ASN A 315 28.58 6.27 5.62
CA ASN A 315 28.07 7.65 5.68
C ASN A 315 26.90 7.78 6.66
N ALA A 316 26.00 6.80 6.69
CA ALA A 316 24.87 6.81 7.62
C ALA A 316 25.30 6.64 9.08
N ARG A 317 26.26 5.76 9.36
CA ARG A 317 26.86 5.58 10.69
C ARG A 317 27.55 6.85 11.18
N ALA A 318 28.38 7.46 10.32
CA ALA A 318 29.03 8.74 10.64
C ALA A 318 28.00 9.85 10.91
N TYR A 319 26.89 9.88 10.16
CA TYR A 319 25.79 10.80 10.41
C TYR A 319 25.13 10.53 11.78
N VAL A 320 24.83 9.27 12.10
CA VAL A 320 24.21 8.90 13.38
C VAL A 320 25.11 9.31 14.55
N GLY A 321 26.40 8.98 14.51
CA GLY A 321 27.36 9.36 15.58
C GLY A 321 27.41 10.87 15.77
N LYS A 322 27.45 11.65 14.68
CA LYS A 322 27.47 13.11 14.76
C LYS A 322 26.17 13.73 15.27
N ALA A 323 25.01 13.20 14.85
CA ALA A 323 23.69 13.81 15.09
C ALA A 323 23.03 13.35 16.38
N TYR A 324 23.27 12.10 16.82
CA TYR A 324 22.62 11.48 17.97
C TYR A 324 23.58 11.02 19.05
N GLY A 325 24.87 10.84 18.76
CA GLY A 325 25.89 10.32 19.66
C GLY A 325 26.40 8.94 19.20
N GLU A 326 27.66 8.64 19.53
CA GLU A 326 28.32 7.38 19.14
C GLU A 326 27.63 6.16 19.76
N GLU A 327 27.04 6.30 20.94
CA GLU A 327 26.27 5.26 21.64
C GLU A 327 25.01 4.81 20.90
N TYR A 328 24.53 5.62 19.93
CA TYR A 328 23.39 5.27 19.10
C TYR A 328 23.77 4.56 17.79
N VAL A 329 25.05 4.47 17.45
CA VAL A 329 25.52 3.77 16.25
C VAL A 329 25.43 2.26 16.46
N ALA A 330 24.77 1.55 15.56
CA ALA A 330 24.66 0.09 15.64
C ALA A 330 26.05 -0.58 15.52
N GLU A 331 26.36 -1.59 16.33
CA GLU A 331 27.70 -2.20 16.40
C GLU A 331 28.12 -2.91 15.12
N THR A 332 27.21 -3.57 14.43
CA THR A 332 27.49 -4.23 13.13
C THR A 332 26.31 -4.20 12.17
N ALA A 333 26.60 -4.02 10.86
CA ALA A 333 25.63 -4.21 9.79
C ALA A 333 25.32 -5.71 9.56
N SER A 334 26.17 -6.61 10.08
CA SER A 334 26.24 -8.03 9.71
C SER A 334 25.22 -8.94 10.41
N GLU A 335 24.59 -8.51 11.49
CA GLU A 335 23.67 -9.37 12.24
C GLU A 335 22.23 -9.40 11.71
N GLN A 336 21.90 -8.53 10.76
CA GLN A 336 20.65 -8.62 10.02
C GLN A 336 20.83 -9.42 8.73
N LYS A 337 21.50 -10.60 8.83
CA LYS A 337 21.37 -11.59 7.75
C LYS A 337 19.87 -11.82 7.56
N GLN A 338 19.36 -11.40 6.39
CA GLN A 338 18.09 -11.92 5.93
C GLN A 338 18.13 -13.44 6.13
N LYS A 339 17.17 -13.99 6.83
CA LYS A 339 16.82 -15.38 6.59
C LYS A 339 16.49 -15.43 5.11
N ASN A 340 17.40 -15.95 4.32
CA ASN A 340 17.14 -16.31 2.93
C ASN A 340 16.11 -17.43 2.97
N ASP A 341 14.84 -17.07 3.05
CA ASP A 341 13.71 -18.00 2.91
C ASP A 341 13.54 -18.40 1.42
N GLY A 342 14.66 -18.74 0.75
CA GLY A 342 14.64 -19.29 -0.61
C GLY A 342 14.08 -18.36 -1.71
N LYS A 343 13.80 -17.08 -1.40
CA LYS A 343 13.34 -16.10 -2.39
C LYS A 343 14.55 -15.58 -3.17
N ASN A 344 14.54 -15.76 -4.48
CA ASN A 344 15.53 -15.20 -5.39
C ASN A 344 15.46 -13.66 -5.34
N ILE A 345 16.31 -13.05 -4.54
CA ILE A 345 16.49 -11.60 -4.49
C ILE A 345 17.37 -11.25 -5.69
N GLN A 346 16.95 -10.31 -6.54
CA GLN A 346 17.82 -9.75 -7.56
C GLN A 346 18.97 -9.03 -6.87
N ASP A 347 20.11 -9.68 -6.78
CA ASP A 347 21.26 -9.32 -5.93
C ASP A 347 21.92 -7.98 -6.30
N ALA A 348 21.55 -7.41 -7.45
CA ALA A 348 22.09 -6.15 -7.96
C ALA A 348 21.41 -4.89 -7.37
N HIS A 349 20.24 -5.02 -6.73
CA HIS A 349 19.49 -3.88 -6.24
C HIS A 349 19.83 -3.54 -4.79
N GLU A 350 19.74 -2.24 -4.47
CA GLU A 350 19.80 -1.72 -3.11
C GLU A 350 18.39 -1.42 -2.58
N ALA A 351 18.29 -1.28 -1.25
CA ALA A 351 17.09 -0.75 -0.58
C ALA A 351 16.77 0.68 -1.02
N ILE A 352 15.54 1.10 -0.82
CA ILE A 352 15.12 2.50 -1.01
C ILE A 352 15.65 3.32 0.16
N ARG A 353 16.61 4.20 -0.12
CA ARG A 353 17.30 5.06 0.85
C ARG A 353 17.57 6.45 0.26
N PRO A 354 17.89 7.47 1.06
CA PRO A 354 18.41 8.71 0.54
C PRO A 354 19.74 8.47 -0.21
N SER A 355 19.94 9.15 -1.33
CA SER A 355 21.20 9.12 -2.08
C SER A 355 22.34 9.80 -1.31
N ASP A 356 21.99 10.73 -0.41
CA ASP A 356 22.89 11.48 0.46
C ASP A 356 22.20 11.71 1.80
N VAL A 357 22.64 11.01 2.85
CA VAL A 357 22.05 11.09 4.19
C VAL A 357 22.22 12.47 4.83
N THR A 358 23.21 13.25 4.40
CA THR A 358 23.45 14.60 4.93
C THR A 358 22.41 15.62 4.43
N ARG A 359 21.60 15.27 3.42
CA ARG A 359 20.47 16.08 2.96
C ARG A 359 19.27 15.90 3.90
N VAL A 360 19.35 16.52 5.05
CA VAL A 360 18.30 16.44 6.08
C VAL A 360 16.98 16.99 5.52
N PRO A 361 15.85 16.27 5.63
CA PRO A 361 14.59 16.70 5.04
C PRO A 361 14.14 18.13 5.43
N ALA A 362 14.39 18.54 6.68
CA ALA A 362 14.05 19.87 7.17
C ALA A 362 14.76 21.00 6.39
N GLU A 363 16.02 20.79 5.99
CA GLU A 363 16.84 21.77 5.30
C GLU A 363 16.43 22.01 3.84
N ILE A 364 15.87 20.97 3.19
CA ILE A 364 15.44 21.04 1.79
C ILE A 364 13.92 21.19 1.61
N LYS A 365 13.18 21.37 2.71
CA LYS A 365 11.71 21.40 2.73
C LYS A 365 11.13 22.42 1.76
N GLU A 366 11.71 23.60 1.64
CA GLU A 366 11.24 24.67 0.75
C GLU A 366 11.36 24.33 -0.74
N SER A 367 12.25 23.39 -1.08
CA SER A 367 12.44 22.94 -2.47
C SER A 367 11.48 21.79 -2.85
N LEU A 368 10.77 21.24 -1.89
CA LEU A 368 9.92 20.07 -2.08
C LEU A 368 8.43 20.44 -1.99
N THR A 369 7.62 19.78 -2.80
CA THR A 369 6.17 19.80 -2.55
C THR A 369 5.87 19.11 -1.21
N ARG A 370 4.71 19.41 -0.61
CA ARG A 370 4.30 18.79 0.65
C ARG A 370 4.35 17.25 0.62
N ASP A 371 3.93 16.65 -0.47
CA ASP A 371 3.90 15.19 -0.60
C ASP A 371 5.31 14.61 -0.81
N GLN A 372 6.16 15.28 -1.60
CA GLN A 372 7.56 14.89 -1.77
C GLN A 372 8.31 14.99 -0.45
N PHE A 373 8.13 16.08 0.30
CA PHE A 373 8.74 16.25 1.62
C PHE A 373 8.35 15.11 2.57
N ARG A 374 7.05 14.79 2.68
CA ARG A 374 6.56 13.75 3.59
C ARG A 374 7.12 12.37 3.24
N LEU A 375 7.14 12.02 1.95
CA LEU A 375 7.67 10.73 1.52
C LEU A 375 9.19 10.65 1.68
N TYR A 376 9.92 11.70 1.31
CA TYR A 376 11.36 11.76 1.51
C TYR A 376 11.73 11.68 2.99
N GLN A 377 11.02 12.40 3.86
CA GLN A 377 11.23 12.35 5.31
C GLN A 377 10.99 10.93 5.87
N LEU A 378 9.97 10.24 5.39
CA LEU A 378 9.70 8.85 5.79
C LEU A 378 10.84 7.91 5.41
N ILE A 379 11.32 7.99 4.16
CA ILE A 379 12.44 7.18 3.65
C ILE A 379 13.73 7.50 4.42
N TRP A 380 14.02 8.77 4.61
CA TRP A 380 15.22 9.25 5.29
C TRP A 380 15.26 8.78 6.75
N LYS A 381 14.17 9.00 7.50
CA LYS A 381 14.07 8.59 8.90
C LYS A 381 14.23 7.08 9.07
N ARG A 382 13.57 6.29 8.21
CA ARG A 382 13.67 4.83 8.25
C ARG A 382 15.09 4.35 7.98
N PHE A 383 15.78 4.95 7.03
CA PHE A 383 17.16 4.62 6.70
C PHE A 383 18.12 4.95 7.84
N VAL A 384 18.04 6.16 8.41
CA VAL A 384 18.86 6.55 9.56
C VAL A 384 18.61 5.59 10.73
N ALA A 385 17.35 5.35 11.09
CA ALA A 385 16.98 4.43 12.15
C ALA A 385 17.54 3.02 11.95
N SER A 386 17.61 2.55 10.72
CA SER A 386 18.14 1.21 10.40
C SER A 386 19.63 1.05 10.69
N ARG A 387 20.36 2.14 10.95
CA ARG A 387 21.78 2.17 11.31
C ARG A 387 22.00 2.53 12.79
N MET A 388 20.92 2.59 13.57
CA MET A 388 20.96 2.91 14.99
C MET A 388 20.83 1.66 15.86
N GLN A 389 21.32 1.76 17.09
CA GLN A 389 21.19 0.73 18.13
C GLN A 389 19.72 0.36 18.38
N PRO A 390 19.44 -0.89 18.76
CA PRO A 390 18.12 -1.31 19.20
C PRO A 390 17.60 -0.48 20.38
N ALA A 391 16.30 -0.29 20.45
CA ALA A 391 15.66 0.24 21.65
C ALA A 391 15.64 -0.84 22.75
N LYS A 392 15.95 -0.45 23.98
CA LYS A 392 15.95 -1.35 25.14
C LYS A 392 14.82 -1.00 26.09
N TYR A 393 14.16 -2.00 26.57
CA TYR A 393 13.02 -1.91 27.47
C TYR A 393 13.29 -2.75 28.71
N GLU A 394 13.07 -2.18 29.87
CA GLU A 394 12.87 -2.93 31.09
C GLU A 394 11.41 -3.43 31.12
N THR A 395 11.22 -4.70 31.34
CA THR A 395 9.90 -5.33 31.40
C THR A 395 9.66 -5.91 32.79
N THR A 396 8.51 -5.62 33.35
CA THR A 396 8.04 -6.24 34.60
C THR A 396 6.73 -6.95 34.33
N SER A 397 6.62 -8.20 34.73
CA SER A 397 5.41 -8.98 34.67
C SER A 397 5.11 -9.51 36.07
N VAL A 398 3.92 -9.17 36.57
CA VAL A 398 3.45 -9.57 37.91
C VAL A 398 2.31 -10.56 37.74
N LYS A 399 2.38 -11.66 38.47
CA LYS A 399 1.28 -12.61 38.66
C LYS A 399 0.70 -12.46 40.06
N ILE A 400 -0.61 -12.26 40.12
CA ILE A 400 -1.36 -12.15 41.37
C ILE A 400 -2.20 -13.41 41.49
N GLY A 401 -2.09 -14.08 42.63
CA GLY A 401 -2.89 -15.23 43.02
C GLY A 401 -4.15 -14.79 43.73
N ALA A 402 -5.22 -15.52 43.50
CA ALA A 402 -6.48 -15.45 44.22
C ALA A 402 -7.00 -16.90 44.32
N ASP A 403 -6.62 -17.60 45.38
CA ASP A 403 -6.80 -19.05 45.53
C ASP A 403 -6.25 -19.82 44.31
N ASP A 404 -7.12 -20.53 43.58
CA ASP A 404 -6.71 -21.24 42.35
C ASP A 404 -6.60 -20.32 41.13
N TYR A 405 -7.16 -19.12 41.18
CA TYR A 405 -7.15 -18.18 40.05
C TYR A 405 -5.89 -17.31 39.98
N ARG A 406 -5.62 -16.82 38.80
CA ARG A 406 -4.47 -15.95 38.52
C ARG A 406 -4.89 -14.73 37.73
N PHE A 407 -4.31 -13.58 38.12
CA PHE A 407 -4.36 -12.35 37.39
C PHE A 407 -2.96 -11.97 36.94
N THR A 408 -2.84 -11.28 35.81
CA THR A 408 -1.55 -10.85 35.25
C THR A 408 -1.57 -9.38 34.91
N VAL A 409 -0.49 -8.70 35.20
CA VAL A 409 -0.23 -7.34 34.74
C VAL A 409 1.20 -7.21 34.31
N SER A 410 1.46 -6.48 33.24
CA SER A 410 2.81 -6.23 32.75
C SER A 410 3.00 -4.77 32.38
N ALA A 411 4.20 -4.28 32.59
CA ALA A 411 4.64 -2.96 32.16
C ALA A 411 5.97 -3.04 31.42
N SER A 412 6.18 -2.08 30.55
CA SER A 412 7.43 -1.93 29.80
C SER A 412 7.87 -0.47 29.89
N LYS A 413 9.08 -0.23 30.33
CA LYS A 413 9.67 1.10 30.41
C LYS A 413 10.87 1.17 29.45
N ILE A 414 10.95 2.20 28.65
CA ILE A 414 12.12 2.43 27.80
C ILE A 414 13.28 2.84 28.70
N ILE A 415 14.39 2.10 28.62
CA ILE A 415 15.65 2.43 29.29
C ILE A 415 16.70 2.99 28.34
N PHE A 416 16.54 2.68 27.04
CA PHE A 416 17.33 3.27 25.96
C PHE A 416 16.49 3.41 24.70
N GLU A 417 16.35 4.64 24.19
CA GLU A 417 15.48 4.94 23.03
C GLU A 417 15.99 4.30 21.73
N GLY A 418 17.31 4.20 21.55
CA GLY A 418 17.91 3.65 20.35
C GLY A 418 17.37 4.32 19.08
N PHE A 419 17.00 3.52 18.08
CA PHE A 419 16.48 3.98 16.80
C PHE A 419 15.17 4.80 16.89
N ARG A 420 14.45 4.70 18.01
CA ARG A 420 13.18 5.42 18.21
C ARG A 420 13.33 6.95 18.20
N LEU A 421 14.51 7.46 18.51
CA LEU A 421 14.80 8.89 18.39
C LEU A 421 14.64 9.40 16.96
N ALA A 422 14.96 8.58 15.95
CA ALA A 422 14.86 8.95 14.56
C ALA A 422 13.52 8.53 13.93
N TYR A 423 12.97 7.35 14.32
CA TYR A 423 11.84 6.74 13.66
C TYR A 423 11.00 5.86 14.58
N VAL A 424 9.69 6.08 14.54
CA VAL A 424 8.68 5.23 15.19
C VAL A 424 7.69 4.79 14.12
N GLU A 425 7.41 3.50 14.05
CA GLU A 425 6.43 2.95 13.11
C GLU A 425 5.01 3.42 13.46
N SER A 426 4.17 3.58 12.44
CA SER A 426 2.80 4.10 12.61
C SER A 426 1.89 3.18 13.43
N ASP A 427 2.20 1.88 13.47
CA ASP A 427 1.45 0.87 14.22
C ASP A 427 2.04 0.60 15.62
N GLU A 428 3.10 1.31 15.99
CA GLU A 428 3.70 1.12 17.32
C GLU A 428 2.76 1.64 18.40
N GLU A 429 2.31 0.74 19.26
CA GLU A 429 1.45 1.07 20.40
C GLU A 429 2.13 2.12 21.28
N LYS A 430 1.39 3.14 21.63
CA LYS A 430 1.77 4.05 22.70
C LYS A 430 1.94 3.22 23.95
N GLN A 431 3.06 3.38 24.65
CA GLN A 431 3.30 2.69 25.90
C GLN A 431 2.04 2.70 26.77
N SER A 432 1.40 1.56 26.87
CA SER A 432 0.31 1.31 27.79
C SER A 432 0.85 0.37 28.87
N GLY A 433 1.42 0.95 29.87
CA GLY A 433 1.78 0.19 31.07
C GLY A 433 1.60 1.12 32.25
N ASN A 434 0.92 0.67 33.26
CA ASN A 434 0.88 1.37 34.51
C ASN A 434 2.32 1.36 35.06
N VAL A 435 3.00 2.50 35.05
CA VAL A 435 4.41 2.64 35.52
C VAL A 435 4.61 2.06 36.92
N MET A 436 3.51 1.99 37.67
CA MET A 436 3.45 1.45 39.02
C MET A 436 3.78 -0.06 39.11
N VAL A 437 3.59 -0.83 38.02
CA VAL A 437 3.94 -2.28 38.00
C VAL A 437 5.41 -2.52 38.32
N ASN A 438 6.27 -1.57 37.99
CA ASN A 438 7.71 -1.71 38.23
C ASN A 438 8.13 -1.58 39.75
N SER A 439 7.24 -1.02 40.58
CA SER A 439 7.48 -0.89 42.03
C SER A 439 6.95 -2.07 42.86
N ILE A 440 6.28 -3.05 42.18
CA ILE A 440 5.68 -4.19 42.86
C ILE A 440 6.72 -5.30 43.10
N ASP A 441 6.73 -5.78 44.33
CA ASP A 441 7.51 -6.92 44.78
C ASP A 441 6.60 -8.02 45.35
N LYS A 442 7.18 -9.20 45.67
CA LYS A 442 6.45 -10.33 46.25
C LYS A 442 5.78 -10.01 47.56
N ASP A 443 6.38 -9.09 48.32
CA ASP A 443 5.87 -8.69 49.65
C ASP A 443 4.89 -7.51 49.56
N SER A 444 4.52 -7.07 48.38
CA SER A 444 3.56 -5.97 48.19
C SER A 444 2.16 -6.37 48.67
N GLU A 445 1.62 -5.64 49.63
CA GLU A 445 0.25 -5.85 50.13
C GLU A 445 -0.75 -5.29 49.13
N LEU A 446 -1.63 -6.18 48.62
CA LEU A 446 -2.67 -5.88 47.70
C LEU A 446 -4.04 -5.91 48.40
N MET A 447 -4.87 -4.90 48.15
CA MET A 447 -6.24 -4.85 48.61
C MET A 447 -7.15 -4.74 47.38
N LYS A 448 -8.02 -5.69 47.15
CA LYS A 448 -9.01 -5.67 46.07
C LYS A 448 -9.96 -4.48 46.29
N GLU A 449 -10.13 -3.63 45.30
CA GLU A 449 -11.08 -2.51 45.31
C GLU A 449 -12.33 -2.85 44.49
N SER A 450 -12.18 -3.37 43.28
CA SER A 450 -13.28 -3.65 42.37
C SER A 450 -12.90 -4.62 41.28
N PHE A 451 -13.89 -5.19 40.64
CA PHE A 451 -13.79 -5.89 39.38
C PHE A 451 -14.41 -5.06 38.25
N ASP A 452 -13.70 -4.96 37.11
CA ASP A 452 -14.24 -4.45 35.85
C ASP A 452 -14.39 -5.60 34.88
N TYR A 453 -15.61 -5.87 34.43
CA TYR A 453 -15.87 -6.91 33.45
C TYR A 453 -16.68 -6.37 32.29
N LYS A 454 -16.42 -6.93 31.08
CA LYS A 454 -17.09 -6.49 29.85
C LYS A 454 -17.33 -7.66 28.93
N GLN A 455 -18.52 -7.69 28.36
CA GLN A 455 -18.88 -8.57 27.27
C GLN A 455 -18.22 -8.12 25.97
N HIS A 456 -17.68 -9.05 25.23
CA HIS A 456 -17.07 -8.86 23.94
C HIS A 456 -17.56 -9.94 22.96
N PHE A 457 -17.45 -9.63 21.69
CA PHE A 457 -17.63 -10.61 20.63
C PHE A 457 -16.39 -10.61 19.74
N THR A 458 -15.96 -11.78 19.31
CA THR A 458 -14.89 -11.90 18.32
C THR A 458 -15.27 -11.12 17.06
N GLN A 459 -14.29 -10.52 16.40
CA GLN A 459 -14.51 -9.69 15.22
C GLN A 459 -14.09 -10.46 13.98
N PRO A 460 -14.78 -10.28 12.85
CA PRO A 460 -14.36 -10.86 11.59
C PRO A 460 -12.98 -10.34 11.19
N PRO A 461 -12.26 -11.05 10.31
CA PRO A 461 -11.02 -10.54 9.74
C PRO A 461 -11.28 -9.18 9.06
N ALA A 462 -10.30 -8.29 9.13
CA ALA A 462 -10.44 -6.97 8.52
C ALA A 462 -10.46 -7.06 6.99
N HIS A 463 -11.26 -6.20 6.34
CA HIS A 463 -11.19 -5.99 4.91
C HIS A 463 -9.78 -5.63 4.46
N TYR A 464 -9.41 -6.02 3.25
CA TYR A 464 -8.13 -5.59 2.71
C TYR A 464 -8.09 -4.07 2.52
N THR A 465 -6.93 -3.50 2.82
CA THR A 465 -6.52 -2.16 2.37
C THR A 465 -5.51 -2.32 1.24
N GLU A 466 -5.19 -1.24 0.50
CA GLU A 466 -4.09 -1.32 -0.48
C GLU A 466 -2.79 -1.83 0.16
N ALA A 467 -2.49 -1.39 1.39
CA ALA A 467 -1.29 -1.79 2.13
C ALA A 467 -1.28 -3.28 2.50
N SER A 468 -2.37 -3.78 3.09
CA SER A 468 -2.45 -5.20 3.46
C SER A 468 -2.50 -6.11 2.24
N LEU A 469 -3.12 -5.67 1.14
CA LEU A 469 -3.11 -6.43 -0.11
C LEU A 469 -1.70 -6.51 -0.72
N VAL A 470 -0.93 -5.41 -0.72
CA VAL A 470 0.48 -5.45 -1.16
C VAL A 470 1.28 -6.43 -0.32
N LYS A 471 1.10 -6.40 1.01
CA LYS A 471 1.78 -7.32 1.93
C LYS A 471 1.44 -8.78 1.61
N THR A 472 0.16 -9.10 1.45
CA THR A 472 -0.28 -10.46 1.12
C THR A 472 0.23 -10.92 -0.24
N LEU A 473 0.21 -10.06 -1.28
CA LEU A 473 0.77 -10.38 -2.58
C LEU A 473 2.27 -10.70 -2.51
N GLU A 474 3.04 -9.92 -1.74
CA GLU A 474 4.47 -10.15 -1.51
C GLU A 474 4.71 -11.48 -0.78
N GLU A 475 3.98 -11.73 0.32
CA GLU A 475 4.10 -12.97 1.12
C GLU A 475 3.79 -14.21 0.31
N LEU A 476 2.80 -14.13 -0.58
CA LEU A 476 2.43 -15.21 -1.50
C LEU A 476 3.31 -15.31 -2.75
N GLY A 477 4.25 -14.39 -2.95
CA GLY A 477 5.13 -14.37 -4.13
C GLY A 477 4.45 -13.93 -5.42
N ILE A 478 3.28 -13.28 -5.34
CA ILE A 478 2.44 -12.86 -6.48
C ILE A 478 2.77 -11.42 -6.86
N GLY A 479 3.15 -11.23 -8.11
CA GLY A 479 3.63 -9.94 -8.60
C GLY A 479 5.06 -9.63 -8.17
N ARG A 480 5.52 -8.44 -8.49
CA ARG A 480 6.87 -7.93 -8.19
C ARG A 480 6.79 -6.43 -7.93
N PRO A 481 7.87 -5.77 -7.47
CA PRO A 481 7.89 -4.33 -7.19
C PRO A 481 7.28 -3.44 -8.28
N SER A 482 7.41 -3.84 -9.54
CA SER A 482 6.86 -3.11 -10.70
C SER A 482 5.34 -3.29 -10.87
N THR A 483 4.71 -4.31 -10.29
CA THR A 483 3.32 -4.71 -10.58
C THR A 483 2.33 -4.48 -9.44
N TYR A 484 2.76 -4.35 -8.18
CA TYR A 484 1.82 -4.19 -7.05
C TYR A 484 0.86 -3.00 -7.23
N ALA A 485 1.39 -1.80 -7.37
CA ALA A 485 0.57 -0.59 -7.52
C ALA A 485 -0.27 -0.58 -8.81
N PRO A 486 0.26 -0.98 -10.00
CA PRO A 486 -0.53 -1.12 -11.22
C PRO A 486 -1.69 -2.12 -11.09
N THR A 487 -1.47 -3.27 -10.45
CA THR A 487 -2.50 -4.30 -10.23
C THR A 487 -3.67 -3.73 -9.42
N ILE A 488 -3.38 -3.15 -8.26
CA ILE A 488 -4.39 -2.54 -7.38
C ILE A 488 -5.12 -1.41 -8.10
N SER A 489 -4.39 -0.54 -8.79
CA SER A 489 -4.98 0.54 -9.56
C SER A 489 -5.91 0.02 -10.67
N THR A 490 -5.56 -1.10 -11.31
CA THR A 490 -6.35 -1.71 -12.37
C THR A 490 -7.67 -2.26 -11.85
N ILE A 491 -7.68 -3.06 -10.78
CA ILE A 491 -8.92 -3.64 -10.24
C ILE A 491 -9.88 -2.57 -9.73
N ILE A 492 -9.36 -1.47 -9.16
CA ILE A 492 -10.16 -0.31 -8.74
C ILE A 492 -10.70 0.44 -9.97
N THR A 493 -9.85 0.72 -10.97
CA THR A 493 -10.25 1.45 -12.20
C THR A 493 -11.26 0.66 -13.01
N ARG A 494 -11.14 -0.67 -13.05
CA ARG A 494 -12.10 -1.58 -13.71
C ARG A 494 -13.39 -1.75 -12.90
N ARG A 495 -13.42 -1.23 -11.67
CA ARG A 495 -14.56 -1.33 -10.75
C ARG A 495 -14.91 -2.76 -10.34
N TYR A 496 -13.92 -3.61 -10.32
CA TYR A 496 -14.06 -4.93 -9.70
C TYR A 496 -14.04 -4.81 -8.18
N VAL A 497 -13.36 -3.77 -7.70
CA VAL A 497 -13.22 -3.43 -6.30
C VAL A 497 -13.56 -1.95 -6.11
N ALA A 498 -14.37 -1.65 -5.10
CA ALA A 498 -14.64 -0.31 -4.59
C ALA A 498 -13.68 0.00 -3.44
N LYS A 499 -13.24 1.25 -3.35
CA LYS A 499 -12.46 1.72 -2.22
C LYS A 499 -13.27 2.73 -1.41
N GLU A 500 -13.57 2.37 -0.17
CA GLU A 500 -14.25 3.23 0.79
C GLU A 500 -13.34 3.47 2.00
N ASN A 501 -13.08 4.74 2.30
CA ASN A 501 -12.07 5.16 3.27
C ASN A 501 -10.69 4.58 2.92
N LYS A 502 -10.25 3.51 3.56
CA LYS A 502 -9.02 2.79 3.26
C LYS A 502 -9.28 1.36 2.79
N ASN A 503 -10.49 0.83 3.04
CA ASN A 503 -10.84 -0.54 2.78
C ASN A 503 -11.22 -0.76 1.31
N LEU A 504 -10.96 -1.97 0.85
CA LEU A 504 -11.31 -2.48 -0.46
C LEU A 504 -12.49 -3.44 -0.30
N TYR A 505 -13.54 -3.21 -1.05
CA TYR A 505 -14.76 -4.02 -1.04
C TYR A 505 -14.99 -4.61 -2.42
N MET A 506 -15.43 -5.84 -2.47
CA MET A 506 -15.87 -6.48 -3.70
C MET A 506 -17.11 -5.75 -4.25
N THR A 507 -17.17 -5.54 -5.55
CA THR A 507 -18.38 -5.06 -6.21
C THR A 507 -19.12 -6.23 -6.84
N GLU A 508 -20.41 -6.11 -7.09
CA GLU A 508 -21.19 -7.10 -7.84
C GLU A 508 -20.52 -7.48 -9.17
N LEU A 509 -20.02 -6.48 -9.92
CA LEU A 509 -19.27 -6.72 -11.16
C LEU A 509 -17.99 -7.52 -10.91
N GLY A 510 -17.27 -7.21 -9.82
CA GLY A 510 -16.07 -7.93 -9.42
C GLY A 510 -16.37 -9.38 -9.06
N GLU A 511 -17.47 -9.61 -8.37
CA GLU A 511 -17.95 -10.92 -7.97
C GLU A 511 -18.28 -11.80 -9.17
N VAL A 512 -19.05 -11.26 -10.12
CA VAL A 512 -19.38 -11.95 -11.39
C VAL A 512 -18.08 -12.31 -12.15
N VAL A 513 -17.16 -11.36 -12.31
CA VAL A 513 -15.87 -11.63 -12.98
C VAL A 513 -15.06 -12.66 -12.25
N ASN A 514 -14.96 -12.57 -10.90
CA ASN A 514 -14.22 -13.52 -10.08
C ASN A 514 -14.81 -14.94 -10.19
N ASN A 515 -16.14 -15.06 -10.15
CA ASN A 515 -16.82 -16.36 -10.26
C ASN A 515 -16.57 -17.02 -11.63
N ILE A 516 -16.65 -16.24 -12.72
CA ILE A 516 -16.29 -16.74 -14.06
C ILE A 516 -14.83 -17.19 -14.10
N MET A 517 -13.93 -16.41 -13.50
CA MET A 517 -12.51 -16.76 -13.47
C MET A 517 -12.24 -18.02 -12.62
N LYS A 518 -12.89 -18.16 -11.45
CA LYS A 518 -12.78 -19.37 -10.59
C LYS A 518 -13.35 -20.62 -11.29
N GLN A 519 -14.45 -20.46 -12.00
CA GLN A 519 -15.16 -21.58 -12.65
C GLN A 519 -14.49 -22.07 -13.94
N SER A 520 -14.08 -21.14 -14.80
CA SER A 520 -13.61 -21.48 -16.17
C SER A 520 -12.10 -21.37 -16.34
N PHE A 521 -11.42 -20.62 -15.46
CA PHE A 521 -9.98 -20.35 -15.57
C PHE A 521 -9.27 -20.57 -14.22
N ALA A 522 -9.63 -21.66 -13.53
CA ALA A 522 -9.17 -21.93 -12.16
C ALA A 522 -7.65 -21.89 -12.02
N SER A 523 -6.90 -22.46 -13.00
CA SER A 523 -5.43 -22.43 -13.00
C SER A 523 -4.86 -21.01 -13.09
N ILE A 524 -5.52 -20.11 -13.85
CA ILE A 524 -5.06 -18.71 -14.01
C ILE A 524 -5.20 -17.90 -12.72
N VAL A 525 -6.20 -18.22 -11.91
CA VAL A 525 -6.46 -17.56 -10.61
C VAL A 525 -5.94 -18.37 -9.42
N ASP A 526 -5.21 -19.44 -9.66
CA ASP A 526 -4.54 -20.18 -8.62
C ASP A 526 -3.33 -19.40 -8.09
N VAL A 527 -3.25 -19.27 -6.76
CA VAL A 527 -2.22 -18.51 -6.05
C VAL A 527 -0.85 -19.14 -6.27
N ASN A 528 -0.75 -20.48 -6.08
CA ASN A 528 0.52 -21.21 -6.19
C ASN A 528 1.03 -21.22 -7.63
N PHE A 529 0.12 -21.44 -8.59
CA PHE A 529 0.47 -21.39 -10.01
C PHE A 529 0.99 -20.01 -10.42
N THR A 530 0.32 -18.92 -9.96
CA THR A 530 0.77 -17.57 -10.30
C THR A 530 2.11 -17.24 -9.64
N ALA A 531 2.34 -17.65 -8.41
CA ALA A 531 3.64 -17.52 -7.74
C ALA A 531 4.74 -18.32 -8.46
N TYR A 532 4.43 -19.55 -8.89
CA TYR A 532 5.33 -20.39 -9.68
C TYR A 532 5.71 -19.72 -11.01
N MET A 533 4.74 -19.15 -11.73
CA MET A 533 5.00 -18.42 -12.98
C MET A 533 5.88 -17.17 -12.76
N GLU A 534 5.70 -16.43 -11.65
CA GLU A 534 6.60 -15.33 -11.29
C GLU A 534 8.03 -15.86 -11.01
N GLY A 535 8.17 -17.02 -10.37
CA GLY A 535 9.46 -17.69 -10.18
C GLY A 535 10.12 -18.11 -11.50
N LEU A 536 9.35 -18.65 -12.45
CA LEU A 536 9.86 -18.96 -13.79
C LEU A 536 10.37 -17.72 -14.53
N LEU A 537 9.68 -16.58 -14.41
CA LEU A 537 10.13 -15.32 -14.98
C LEU A 537 11.43 -14.79 -14.36
N ASP A 538 11.66 -15.09 -13.07
CA ASP A 538 12.94 -14.77 -12.43
C ASP A 538 14.04 -15.75 -12.88
N MET A 539 13.74 -17.03 -13.05
CA MET A 539 14.68 -18.03 -13.61
C MET A 539 15.09 -17.70 -15.06
N ILE A 540 14.18 -17.13 -15.87
CA ILE A 540 14.54 -16.62 -17.21
C ILE A 540 15.54 -15.45 -17.07
N ALA A 541 15.31 -14.53 -16.15
CA ALA A 541 16.21 -13.39 -15.90
C ALA A 541 17.61 -13.82 -15.41
N GLU A 542 17.73 -15.03 -14.86
CA GLU A 542 18.99 -15.64 -14.44
C GLU A 542 19.62 -16.54 -15.54
N GLY A 543 19.03 -16.61 -16.72
CA GLY A 543 19.49 -17.45 -17.84
C GLY A 543 19.33 -18.96 -17.61
N LYS A 544 18.52 -19.38 -16.63
CA LYS A 544 18.31 -20.80 -16.27
C LYS A 544 17.22 -21.49 -17.07
N VAL A 545 16.28 -20.74 -17.63
CA VAL A 545 15.12 -21.26 -18.37
C VAL A 545 14.91 -20.42 -19.62
N GLU A 546 14.63 -21.11 -20.73
CA GLU A 546 14.29 -20.44 -21.99
C GLU A 546 12.87 -19.91 -21.96
N TRP A 547 12.66 -18.64 -22.33
CA TRP A 547 11.40 -17.95 -22.19
C TRP A 547 10.27 -18.52 -23.08
N LYS A 548 10.60 -18.98 -24.29
CA LYS A 548 9.62 -19.55 -25.21
C LYS A 548 9.08 -20.89 -24.71
N SER A 549 9.91 -21.68 -24.04
CA SER A 549 9.50 -22.95 -23.43
C SER A 549 8.44 -22.74 -22.34
N VAL A 550 8.55 -21.68 -21.55
CA VAL A 550 7.55 -21.34 -20.52
C VAL A 550 6.20 -21.03 -21.16
N ILE A 551 6.20 -20.28 -22.28
CA ILE A 551 4.97 -19.91 -22.97
C ILE A 551 4.35 -21.11 -23.69
N SER A 552 5.14 -21.93 -24.34
CA SER A 552 4.67 -23.12 -25.07
C SER A 552 4.06 -24.16 -24.13
N ASN A 553 4.58 -24.29 -22.91
CA ASN A 553 4.02 -25.17 -21.88
C ASN A 553 2.70 -24.61 -21.28
N PHE A 554 2.56 -23.28 -21.21
CA PHE A 554 1.38 -22.63 -20.65
C PHE A 554 0.20 -22.52 -21.62
N TYR A 555 0.47 -22.27 -22.90
CA TYR A 555 -0.55 -21.89 -23.87
C TYR A 555 -1.60 -22.96 -24.18
N PRO A 556 -1.28 -24.26 -24.32
CA PRO A 556 -2.26 -25.31 -24.61
C PRO A 556 -3.40 -25.37 -23.60
N ASP A 557 -3.10 -25.36 -22.30
CA ASP A 557 -4.07 -25.40 -21.21
C ASP A 557 -4.98 -24.17 -21.22
N LEU A 558 -4.39 -22.99 -21.47
CA LEU A 558 -5.16 -21.75 -21.60
C LEU A 558 -6.09 -21.81 -22.83
N LYS A 559 -5.63 -22.32 -23.96
CA LYS A 559 -6.42 -22.44 -25.18
C LYS A 559 -7.64 -23.33 -24.95
N GLU A 560 -7.45 -24.50 -24.37
CA GLU A 560 -8.53 -25.44 -24.03
C GLU A 560 -9.54 -24.80 -23.08
N ALA A 561 -9.05 -24.13 -22.00
CA ALA A 561 -9.93 -23.44 -21.05
C ALA A 561 -10.76 -22.32 -21.70
N VAL A 562 -10.19 -21.57 -22.65
CA VAL A 562 -10.91 -20.53 -23.40
C VAL A 562 -11.97 -21.12 -24.29
N GLU A 563 -11.64 -22.17 -25.08
CA GLU A 563 -12.59 -22.84 -25.99
C GLU A 563 -13.77 -23.48 -25.23
N LYS A 564 -13.50 -24.02 -24.04
CA LYS A 564 -14.52 -24.55 -23.15
C LYS A 564 -15.40 -23.43 -22.60
N ALA A 565 -14.80 -22.37 -22.09
CA ALA A 565 -15.52 -21.22 -21.53
C ALA A 565 -16.42 -20.52 -22.57
N GLU A 566 -15.97 -20.38 -23.82
CA GLU A 566 -16.78 -19.81 -24.91
C GLU A 566 -18.07 -20.62 -25.15
N LYS A 567 -18.00 -21.95 -25.05
CA LYS A 567 -19.12 -22.87 -25.28
C LYS A 567 -20.06 -23.00 -24.08
N GLU A 568 -19.49 -23.17 -22.89
CA GLU A 568 -20.24 -23.59 -21.69
C GLU A 568 -20.75 -22.43 -20.82
N LEU A 569 -20.07 -21.25 -20.84
CA LEU A 569 -20.52 -20.13 -20.02
C LEU A 569 -21.83 -19.52 -20.54
N GLU A 570 -22.76 -19.36 -19.64
CA GLU A 570 -23.99 -18.61 -19.89
C GLU A 570 -23.72 -17.10 -19.86
N THR A 571 -24.61 -16.33 -20.52
CA THR A 571 -24.52 -14.86 -20.50
C THR A 571 -25.09 -14.34 -19.18
N VAL A 572 -24.27 -13.67 -18.40
CA VAL A 572 -24.66 -13.03 -17.13
C VAL A 572 -25.10 -11.60 -17.42
N LYS A 573 -26.36 -11.29 -17.17
CA LYS A 573 -26.86 -9.91 -17.20
C LYS A 573 -26.75 -9.35 -15.79
N ILE A 574 -25.95 -8.31 -15.64
CA ILE A 574 -25.91 -7.51 -14.41
C ILE A 574 -27.09 -6.56 -14.51
N GLU A 575 -28.11 -6.75 -13.68
CA GLU A 575 -29.25 -5.83 -13.60
C GLU A 575 -28.79 -4.51 -12.98
N ASP A 576 -29.23 -3.40 -13.60
CA ASP A 576 -28.96 -2.09 -13.03
C ASP A 576 -29.84 -1.91 -11.77
N GLU A 577 -29.25 -1.44 -10.68
CA GLU A 577 -29.99 -1.15 -9.44
C GLU A 577 -31.03 -0.06 -9.70
N VAL A 578 -32.29 -0.41 -9.67
CA VAL A 578 -33.41 0.49 -9.91
C VAL A 578 -33.66 1.33 -8.65
N THR A 579 -33.83 2.63 -8.84
CA THR A 579 -34.13 3.56 -7.76
C THR A 579 -35.57 4.09 -7.83
N ASP A 580 -36.04 4.66 -6.72
CA ASP A 580 -37.35 5.34 -6.67
C ASP A 580 -37.36 6.71 -7.37
N VAL A 581 -36.22 7.14 -7.89
CA VAL A 581 -36.09 8.43 -8.59
C VAL A 581 -36.62 8.31 -10.00
N VAL A 582 -37.67 9.03 -10.28
CA VAL A 582 -38.32 9.04 -11.60
C VAL A 582 -37.59 9.99 -12.54
N CYS A 583 -37.44 9.57 -13.78
CA CYS A 583 -36.91 10.39 -14.88
C CYS A 583 -37.95 11.44 -15.29
N GLU A 584 -37.56 12.72 -15.23
CA GLU A 584 -38.44 13.86 -15.56
C GLU A 584 -38.80 13.91 -17.07
N GLU A 585 -38.00 13.29 -17.93
CA GLU A 585 -38.23 13.31 -19.38
C GLU A 585 -39.13 12.18 -19.87
N CYS A 586 -39.09 11.00 -19.27
CA CYS A 586 -39.83 9.83 -19.76
C CYS A 586 -40.60 9.03 -18.71
N GLY A 587 -40.59 9.44 -17.44
CA GLY A 587 -41.36 8.82 -16.37
C GLY A 587 -40.85 7.45 -15.86
N ARG A 588 -39.77 6.90 -16.41
CA ARG A 588 -39.20 5.62 -15.95
C ARG A 588 -38.38 5.82 -14.69
N ASN A 589 -38.34 4.82 -13.80
CA ASN A 589 -37.44 4.83 -12.65
C ASN A 589 -36.00 4.83 -13.11
N MET A 590 -35.19 5.74 -12.57
CA MET A 590 -33.77 5.82 -12.90
C MET A 590 -32.99 4.71 -12.24
N VAL A 591 -31.92 4.31 -12.89
CA VAL A 591 -31.02 3.25 -12.41
C VAL A 591 -29.66 3.83 -12.02
N ILE A 592 -29.03 3.20 -11.02
CA ILE A 592 -27.68 3.59 -10.60
C ILE A 592 -26.68 3.06 -11.62
N LYS A 593 -25.96 3.98 -12.25
CA LYS A 593 -24.82 3.65 -13.11
C LYS A 593 -23.53 4.26 -12.59
N TYR A 594 -22.43 3.68 -12.99
CA TYR A 594 -21.11 4.13 -12.59
C TYR A 594 -20.41 4.86 -13.74
N GLY A 595 -20.12 6.15 -13.55
CA GLY A 595 -19.37 7.00 -14.49
C GLY A 595 -17.91 7.22 -14.06
N PRO A 596 -17.12 7.95 -14.84
CA PRO A 596 -15.72 8.29 -14.50
C PRO A 596 -15.56 9.01 -13.16
N HIS A 597 -16.61 9.65 -12.68
CA HIS A 597 -16.63 10.45 -11.45
C HIS A 597 -17.37 9.78 -10.27
N GLY A 598 -17.82 8.53 -10.42
CA GLY A 598 -18.54 7.77 -9.40
C GLY A 598 -19.96 7.36 -9.82
N LYS A 599 -20.79 6.99 -8.84
CA LYS A 599 -22.20 6.65 -9.05
C LYS A 599 -22.97 7.86 -9.58
N PHE A 600 -23.89 7.61 -10.54
CA PHE A 600 -24.85 8.58 -11.02
C PHE A 600 -26.15 7.87 -11.39
N LEU A 601 -27.25 8.59 -11.42
CA LEU A 601 -28.53 8.08 -11.88
C LEU A 601 -28.64 8.27 -13.37
N ALA A 602 -29.01 7.22 -14.10
CA ALA A 602 -29.23 7.24 -15.53
C ALA A 602 -30.64 6.73 -15.85
N CYS A 603 -31.24 7.28 -16.88
CA CYS A 603 -32.51 6.74 -17.39
C CYS A 603 -32.26 5.41 -18.12
N PRO A 604 -32.99 4.32 -17.78
CA PRO A 604 -32.89 3.04 -18.51
C PRO A 604 -33.37 3.11 -19.96
N GLY A 605 -34.03 4.18 -20.35
CA GLY A 605 -34.50 4.42 -21.70
C GLY A 605 -33.43 4.84 -22.71
N PHE A 606 -32.15 4.75 -22.38
CA PHE A 606 -31.06 5.01 -23.33
C PHE A 606 -31.07 3.99 -24.49
N PRO A 607 -30.92 4.42 -25.77
CA PRO A 607 -30.45 5.74 -26.22
C PRO A 607 -31.55 6.81 -26.46
N GLU A 608 -32.83 6.44 -26.35
CA GLU A 608 -33.96 7.38 -26.64
C GLU A 608 -34.04 8.49 -25.56
N CYS A 609 -33.88 8.12 -24.29
CA CYS A 609 -33.80 9.06 -23.19
C CYS A 609 -32.40 9.06 -22.59
N ARG A 610 -31.73 10.23 -22.65
CA ARG A 610 -30.35 10.38 -22.19
C ARG A 610 -30.23 11.10 -20.83
N ASN A 611 -31.33 11.22 -20.12
CA ASN A 611 -31.36 11.95 -18.85
C ASN A 611 -30.47 11.29 -17.79
N THR A 612 -29.65 12.08 -17.09
CA THR A 612 -28.77 11.64 -16.02
C THR A 612 -28.81 12.64 -14.87
N LYS A 613 -28.81 12.12 -13.64
CA LYS A 613 -28.75 12.92 -12.40
C LYS A 613 -27.56 12.50 -11.51
N PRO A 614 -27.01 13.42 -10.72
CA PRO A 614 -26.03 13.02 -9.70
C PRO A 614 -26.65 12.04 -8.70
N TYR A 615 -25.94 10.98 -8.36
CA TYR A 615 -26.34 10.12 -7.25
C TYR A 615 -25.98 10.82 -5.93
N LEU A 616 -26.99 11.09 -5.12
CA LEU A 616 -26.86 11.77 -3.83
C LEU A 616 -27.02 10.73 -2.71
N GLU A 617 -25.90 10.40 -2.06
CA GLU A 617 -25.89 9.47 -0.93
C GLU A 617 -26.51 10.14 0.31
N LYS A 618 -27.72 9.71 0.68
CA LYS A 618 -28.43 10.18 1.87
C LYS A 618 -27.77 9.59 3.13
N ILE A 619 -27.54 10.40 4.15
CA ILE A 619 -26.89 9.98 5.39
C ILE A 619 -27.89 9.70 6.52
N GLY A 620 -29.21 9.75 6.24
CA GLY A 620 -30.27 9.50 7.21
C GLY A 620 -30.43 10.59 8.27
N VAL A 621 -29.96 11.81 7.99
CA VAL A 621 -30.07 12.96 8.90
C VAL A 621 -30.80 14.10 8.21
N ALA A 622 -31.82 14.64 8.85
CA ALA A 622 -32.58 15.77 8.33
C ALA A 622 -31.79 17.07 8.39
N CYS A 623 -31.94 17.90 7.37
CA CYS A 623 -31.31 19.23 7.33
C CYS A 623 -31.86 20.15 8.42
N PRO A 624 -31.01 20.76 9.25
CA PRO A 624 -31.47 21.62 10.35
C PRO A 624 -32.11 22.94 9.86
N LYS A 625 -31.96 23.27 8.55
CA LYS A 625 -32.55 24.48 7.98
C LYS A 625 -33.92 24.26 7.33
N CYS A 626 -34.08 23.16 6.57
CA CYS A 626 -35.28 22.93 5.75
C CYS A 626 -35.97 21.59 5.99
N GLY A 627 -35.38 20.70 6.81
CA GLY A 627 -35.94 19.38 7.14
C GLY A 627 -35.74 18.30 6.06
N LYS A 628 -35.28 18.65 4.84
CA LYS A 628 -34.95 17.67 3.78
C LYS A 628 -33.68 16.87 4.11
N ASP A 629 -33.38 15.83 3.36
CA ASP A 629 -32.23 14.98 3.65
C ASP A 629 -30.89 15.70 3.47
N ILE A 630 -29.94 15.37 4.35
CA ILE A 630 -28.54 15.72 4.17
C ILE A 630 -27.87 14.63 3.34
N VAL A 631 -27.10 15.04 2.32
CA VAL A 631 -26.44 14.17 1.35
C VAL A 631 -24.94 14.44 1.32
N LEU A 632 -24.18 13.39 0.99
CA LEU A 632 -22.75 13.51 0.77
C LEU A 632 -22.48 14.09 -0.62
N ARG A 633 -21.75 15.21 -0.66
CA ARG A 633 -21.37 15.92 -1.89
C ARG A 633 -19.85 16.03 -2.02
N LYS A 634 -19.37 16.35 -3.22
CA LYS A 634 -17.97 16.63 -3.51
C LYS A 634 -17.81 18.03 -4.11
N THR A 635 -16.80 18.76 -3.65
CA THR A 635 -16.39 20.02 -4.28
C THR A 635 -15.75 19.77 -5.65
N LYS A 636 -15.61 20.80 -6.49
CA LYS A 636 -14.88 20.74 -7.78
C LYS A 636 -13.43 20.21 -7.63
N LYS A 637 -12.82 20.35 -6.46
CA LYS A 637 -11.49 19.83 -6.12
C LYS A 637 -11.51 18.41 -5.50
N GLY A 638 -12.67 17.72 -5.51
CA GLY A 638 -12.83 16.35 -5.02
C GLY A 638 -12.96 16.18 -3.50
N ARG A 639 -12.98 17.29 -2.71
CA ARG A 639 -13.14 17.21 -1.26
C ARG A 639 -14.59 16.93 -0.90
N ARG A 640 -14.85 15.94 -0.03
CA ARG A 640 -16.18 15.57 0.46
C ARG A 640 -16.69 16.60 1.46
N TYR A 641 -17.99 16.88 1.41
CA TYR A 641 -18.74 17.69 2.38
C TYR A 641 -20.16 17.19 2.44
N TYR A 642 -20.86 17.52 3.50
CA TYR A 642 -22.29 17.22 3.70
C TYR A 642 -23.11 18.45 3.40
N GLY A 643 -24.11 18.36 2.55
CA GLY A 643 -24.98 19.45 2.16
C GLY A 643 -26.43 19.01 2.09
N CYS A 644 -27.36 19.95 2.10
CA CYS A 644 -28.77 19.67 1.87
C CYS A 644 -28.97 19.10 0.46
N GLU A 645 -29.90 18.15 0.28
CA GLU A 645 -30.26 17.66 -1.05
C GLU A 645 -30.84 18.77 -1.94
N ASP A 646 -31.48 19.75 -1.34
CA ASP A 646 -32.10 20.91 -1.98
C ASP A 646 -31.14 22.08 -2.27
N ASN A 647 -29.83 21.82 -2.28
CA ASN A 647 -28.85 22.86 -2.65
C ASN A 647 -28.88 23.06 -4.18
N PRO A 648 -29.06 24.29 -4.72
CA PRO A 648 -28.71 25.56 -4.07
C PRO A 648 -29.80 26.27 -3.26
N GLU A 649 -31.05 25.84 -3.30
CA GLU A 649 -32.17 26.50 -2.60
C GLU A 649 -31.95 26.52 -1.07
N CYS A 650 -31.38 25.46 -0.53
CA CYS A 650 -30.93 25.36 0.85
C CYS A 650 -29.41 25.32 0.94
N GLU A 651 -28.80 26.39 1.43
CA GLU A 651 -27.33 26.54 1.53
C GLU A 651 -26.69 25.80 2.72
N PHE A 652 -27.38 24.84 3.34
CA PHE A 652 -26.79 24.11 4.45
C PHE A 652 -25.57 23.29 4.00
N MET A 653 -24.44 23.48 4.69
CA MET A 653 -23.20 22.76 4.41
C MET A 653 -22.41 22.48 5.69
N SER A 654 -21.88 21.26 5.85
CA SER A 654 -20.96 20.88 6.92
C SER A 654 -19.78 20.08 6.36
N TRP A 655 -18.58 20.31 6.93
CA TRP A 655 -17.38 19.55 6.61
C TRP A 655 -17.23 18.27 7.42
N GLN A 656 -17.99 18.16 8.52
CA GLN A 656 -18.02 16.99 9.39
C GLN A 656 -19.36 16.29 9.20
N LYS A 657 -19.40 14.98 9.48
CA LYS A 657 -20.63 14.19 9.31
C LYS A 657 -21.67 14.67 10.30
N PRO A 658 -22.85 15.12 9.84
CA PRO A 658 -23.96 15.47 10.67
C PRO A 658 -24.50 14.27 11.47
N SER A 659 -24.92 14.53 12.70
CA SER A 659 -25.56 13.55 13.58
C SER A 659 -27.06 13.80 13.72
N SER A 660 -27.85 12.74 13.84
CA SER A 660 -29.25 12.83 14.20
C SER A 660 -29.46 13.25 15.67
N LYS A 661 -28.43 13.10 16.50
CA LYS A 661 -28.47 13.51 17.92
C LYS A 661 -28.39 15.03 18.03
N LYS A 662 -29.23 15.59 18.89
CA LYS A 662 -29.20 17.02 19.25
C LYS A 662 -28.47 17.21 20.58
N CYS A 663 -27.90 18.40 20.78
CA CYS A 663 -27.29 18.75 22.05
C CYS A 663 -28.36 18.72 23.17
N PRO A 664 -28.15 17.97 24.26
CA PRO A 664 -29.13 17.86 25.35
C PRO A 664 -29.34 19.19 26.10
N GLU A 665 -28.34 20.11 26.09
CA GLU A 665 -28.44 21.37 26.80
C GLU A 665 -29.10 22.48 25.98
N CYS A 666 -28.84 22.55 24.66
CA CYS A 666 -29.31 23.66 23.83
C CYS A 666 -30.12 23.21 22.61
N GLY A 667 -30.39 21.93 22.42
CA GLY A 667 -31.09 21.41 21.25
C GLY A 667 -30.35 21.59 19.92
N GLY A 668 -29.12 22.12 19.96
CA GLY A 668 -28.33 22.51 18.80
C GLY A 668 -27.83 21.28 18.01
N TYR A 669 -27.56 21.54 16.74
CA TYR A 669 -27.09 20.56 15.77
C TYR A 669 -25.68 20.04 16.09
N MET A 670 -25.49 18.74 16.09
CA MET A 670 -24.21 18.09 16.38
C MET A 670 -23.58 17.42 15.17
N VAL A 671 -22.27 17.34 15.18
CA VAL A 671 -21.46 16.65 14.15
C VAL A 671 -20.52 15.63 14.78
N GLU A 672 -20.23 14.57 14.04
CA GLU A 672 -19.29 13.52 14.44
C GLU A 672 -17.83 13.97 14.23
N LYS A 673 -17.01 13.84 15.26
CA LYS A 673 -15.57 14.10 15.20
C LYS A 673 -14.79 12.98 15.89
N GLY A 674 -14.39 11.96 15.11
CA GLY A 674 -13.88 10.71 15.66
C GLY A 674 -14.97 10.02 16.49
N ASN A 675 -14.63 9.52 17.68
CA ASN A 675 -15.57 8.87 18.58
C ASN A 675 -16.34 9.85 19.51
N LYS A 676 -16.49 11.11 19.10
CA LYS A 676 -17.17 12.15 19.93
C LYS A 676 -18.12 12.98 19.08
N PHE A 677 -19.22 13.39 19.70
CA PHE A 677 -20.11 14.39 19.11
C PHE A 677 -19.74 15.80 19.58
N THR A 678 -19.75 16.76 18.66
CA THR A 678 -19.43 18.16 18.95
C THR A 678 -20.45 19.07 18.25
N LEU A 679 -20.75 20.23 18.85
CA LEU A 679 -21.55 21.26 18.20
C LEU A 679 -20.83 21.83 16.97
N ASP A 680 -21.54 21.98 15.85
CA ASP A 680 -20.97 22.65 14.67
C ASP A 680 -20.98 24.16 14.86
N ARG A 681 -19.81 24.73 15.20
CA ARG A 681 -19.63 26.15 15.46
C ARG A 681 -19.88 27.08 14.27
N LYS A 682 -19.89 26.55 13.05
CA LYS A 682 -20.06 27.36 11.84
C LYS A 682 -21.53 27.52 11.43
N SER A 683 -22.36 26.55 11.79
CA SER A 683 -23.80 26.59 11.48
C SER A 683 -24.65 27.16 12.62
N THR A 684 -24.13 27.21 13.85
CA THR A 684 -24.80 27.80 15.01
C THR A 684 -24.05 29.02 15.47
N ARG A 685 -24.66 30.20 15.37
CA ARG A 685 -24.17 31.43 16.00
C ARG A 685 -24.41 31.35 17.53
N LEU A 686 -23.49 30.78 18.28
CA LEU A 686 -23.55 30.67 19.72
C LEU A 686 -22.30 31.25 20.39
N ASN A 687 -22.51 31.95 21.50
CA ASN A 687 -21.49 32.62 22.33
C ASN A 687 -20.49 31.63 22.96
N SER A 688 -19.31 32.14 23.28
CA SER A 688 -18.12 31.39 23.69
C SER A 688 -18.19 30.58 25.00
N SER A 689 -19.25 30.69 25.79
CA SER A 689 -19.38 30.07 27.13
C SER A 689 -19.82 28.58 27.13
N HIS A 690 -20.42 28.06 26.05
CA HIS A 690 -20.92 26.70 25.96
C HIS A 690 -19.86 25.65 25.50
N VAL A 691 -18.61 26.00 25.48
CA VAL A 691 -17.55 25.21 24.82
C VAL A 691 -17.04 24.03 25.62
N ALA A 692 -17.24 24.01 26.92
CA ALA A 692 -16.60 23.05 27.82
C ALA A 692 -17.40 21.76 28.05
N LEU A 693 -18.71 21.73 27.83
CA LEU A 693 -19.62 20.68 28.27
C LEU A 693 -20.19 19.76 27.19
N SER A 694 -19.96 20.01 25.90
CA SER A 694 -20.61 19.28 24.80
C SER A 694 -19.79 18.08 24.25
N ARG A 695 -19.01 17.40 25.07
CA ARG A 695 -18.26 16.20 24.65
C ARG A 695 -18.93 14.95 25.18
N MET A 696 -19.83 14.34 24.39
CA MET A 696 -20.40 13.02 24.71
C MET A 696 -19.62 11.91 23.99
N PRO A 697 -19.40 10.74 24.64
CA PRO A 697 -18.91 9.55 23.97
C PRO A 697 -19.93 9.02 22.95
N SER A 698 -19.47 8.35 21.90
CA SER A 698 -20.32 7.80 20.84
C SER A 698 -21.24 6.66 21.28
N SER A 699 -21.06 6.14 22.51
CA SER A 699 -21.81 5.03 23.11
C SER A 699 -22.95 5.46 24.05
N ALA A 700 -23.30 6.71 24.12
CA ALA A 700 -24.44 7.19 24.90
C ALA A 700 -25.67 7.53 24.05
#